data_9bf47f5975e44ba7831d8b01c0599511
#
_entry.id   9bf47f5975e44ba7831d8b01c0599511
#
_cell.length_a   1.000
_cell.length_b   1.000
_cell.length_c   1.000
_cell.angle_alpha   90.00
_cell.angle_beta   90.00
_cell.angle_gamma   90.00
#
_symmetry.space_group_name_H-M   'P 1'
#
loop_
_entity.id
_entity.type
_entity.pdbx_description
1 polymer ?
#
loop_
_entity_poly.entity_id
_entity_poly.type
_entity_poly.pdbx_seq_one_letter_code
_entity_poly.pdbx_strand_id
1 'polypeptide(L)'
;MKVTKMISRKMAGGILLGFLAVAGIVTGSQGSVTVYAAEELQGSGTAEDPYVITGSEDLWKFAEIVKASSDRNECAKVADGVTEIDTTVRGEKKDLTWNPIGDSSGSYKGVFDGNGAEITIHADRSINNNAGLFGILGSGGEIRNVTTAGSSKGWDSVGGICGQACSDAKIVNCNNKADITAQGGQAGGLAGYASSAQIESDTSISNTGAVTGTANVGGLVGQASGGMKVIVHEGILNSGAITAKSSGYVGGLIGYADLASIQADADIINTGKISSMGSNTSMGAGGLIGYGIDISIISRNGMLQNKGEVTAAITSVGGIGEHMTSSDNSNCQIQAAKGVINTGRITGKNSVGGVVGEYAYSAPMTSMDGFILNRGAVEGNGDNVGGVIGRMGSNSDGSKYGNMGDVTNTGKYTGGVIGSWDSNTSLENSFNIGNVVVTGEDAADVGGIAGRFTGVNIKNCYHTTEYPLIGNGEAEKDEITGKISNCYCMEKNTLPWDGEITKTTKAFTDGEVAYLLDGSGDSRRAELIWGQKIGTDQTPVLGGMTVYQDGSIYSNADGHHYGAPQYTWSESDMSCTARRICEGCENEESETVTASYTEEKAGCETNGKKEYKAEFKNPSFEVQTKTIMTDSLGHDVTDAVWSKDEKAHWKDCKNGCGKKLEQAEHTFQTIIDRQATESTEGSSHEECSVCGYQKAAVVIPVTGKEETTNEQPSNTNTLTVGQVVVNKADGSFYTIKKNAGKVHEVEYKAPKNKKQTKIAVPDSIKINGATYKVTSIAKSAFKNNKKLKTVTIGKNVSKIGENVFSGCKKLKTITIKSTKLKAKTLSKSTFKGITKATTVKVPKKKLSAYKKLFKSRGLSSKVKVKAY
;
A
#
# COMPACT_ATOMS: atom_id res chain seq x y z
N MET A 1 62.28 15.15 -26.70
CA MET A 1 62.72 14.56 -27.98
C MET A 1 62.09 13.19 -28.06
N LYS A 2 61.00 13.13 -28.83
CA LYS A 2 60.73 12.18 -29.92
C LYS A 2 60.78 10.69 -29.51
N VAL A 3 59.82 9.82 -29.70
CA VAL A 3 58.92 9.56 -30.87
C VAL A 3 57.78 8.66 -30.35
N THR A 4 56.54 8.92 -30.30
CA THR A 4 55.45 8.94 -31.31
C THR A 4 55.13 7.57 -32.00
N LYS A 5 53.87 7.22 -31.79
CA LYS A 5 52.87 6.74 -32.77
C LYS A 5 52.67 5.25 -33.07
N MET A 6 51.38 4.98 -32.91
CA MET A 6 50.52 4.13 -33.73
C MET A 6 50.61 2.60 -33.54
N ILE A 7 49.51 1.99 -33.20
CA ILE A 7 48.55 1.42 -34.19
C ILE A 7 47.21 1.10 -33.52
N SER A 8 46.16 1.58 -34.12
CA SER A 8 44.77 1.14 -33.87
C SER A 8 44.47 -0.17 -34.60
N ARG A 9 43.70 -1.07 -34.01
CA ARG A 9 42.55 -1.73 -34.64
C ARG A 9 42.07 -2.93 -33.83
N LYS A 10 40.77 -2.83 -33.51
CA LYS A 10 39.75 -3.87 -33.32
C LYS A 10 40.18 -5.30 -33.01
N MET A 11 39.75 -5.79 -31.84
CA MET A 11 39.06 -7.08 -31.77
C MET A 11 38.19 -7.14 -30.53
N ALA A 12 36.93 -7.60 -30.72
CA ALA A 12 35.98 -7.93 -29.67
C ALA A 12 36.50 -9.19 -28.92
N GLY A 13 36.35 -9.16 -27.60
CA GLY A 13 36.70 -10.31 -26.76
C GLY A 13 36.90 -9.84 -25.33
N GLY A 14 36.14 -10.41 -24.43
CA GLY A 14 36.04 -10.01 -23.02
C GLY A 14 37.39 -9.78 -22.36
N ILE A 15 37.51 -8.66 -21.69
CA ILE A 15 38.67 -8.37 -20.84
C ILE A 15 38.25 -8.65 -19.40
N LEU A 16 38.78 -9.76 -18.90
CA LEU A 16 38.90 -10.10 -17.50
C LEU A 16 39.92 -9.14 -16.88
N LEU A 17 39.47 -8.10 -16.14
CA LEU A 17 40.36 -7.21 -15.38
C LEU A 17 40.66 -7.84 -14.02
N GLY A 18 41.70 -8.61 -13.95
CA GLY A 18 42.29 -9.02 -12.69
C GLY A 18 43.02 -7.85 -12.02
N PHE A 19 42.56 -7.42 -10.86
CA PHE A 19 43.32 -6.53 -9.98
C PHE A 19 44.43 -7.33 -9.29
N LEU A 20 45.68 -7.08 -9.66
CA LEU A 20 46.85 -7.56 -8.93
C LEU A 20 46.96 -6.73 -7.63
N ALA A 21 46.63 -7.31 -6.49
CA ALA A 21 47.04 -6.78 -5.21
C ALA A 21 48.52 -7.00 -5.00
N VAL A 22 49.28 -5.93 -4.90
CA VAL A 22 50.71 -5.96 -4.54
C VAL A 22 50.82 -6.32 -3.05
N ALA A 23 51.15 -7.56 -2.77
CA ALA A 23 51.49 -7.98 -1.40
C ALA A 23 52.94 -7.63 -1.11
N GLY A 24 53.16 -6.72 -0.16
CA GLY A 24 54.48 -6.48 0.43
C GLY A 24 54.93 -7.70 1.24
N ILE A 25 56.04 -8.31 0.88
CA ILE A 25 56.67 -9.43 1.59
C ILE A 25 57.31 -8.89 2.87
N VAL A 26 56.77 -9.26 4.01
CA VAL A 26 57.48 -9.22 5.29
C VAL A 26 57.83 -10.65 5.68
N THR A 27 59.09 -10.97 5.65
CA THR A 27 59.63 -12.27 6.09
C THR A 27 59.66 -12.32 7.62
N GLY A 28 58.94 -13.27 8.20
CA GLY A 28 59.05 -13.57 9.62
C GLY A 28 57.96 -14.54 10.12
N SER A 29 58.38 -15.78 10.29
CA SER A 29 57.77 -16.89 11.07
C SER A 29 56.39 -17.46 10.64
N GLN A 30 56.41 -18.76 10.53
CA GLN A 30 55.34 -19.69 10.17
C GLN A 30 53.97 -19.43 10.84
N GLY A 31 53.05 -18.95 10.10
CA GLY A 31 51.63 -18.99 10.33
C GLY A 31 50.94 -18.98 8.98
N SER A 32 50.22 -20.01 8.66
CA SER A 32 49.44 -20.09 7.42
C SER A 32 48.37 -18.96 7.43
N VAL A 33 48.61 -17.90 6.65
CA VAL A 33 47.61 -16.88 6.35
C VAL A 33 46.68 -17.46 5.30
N THR A 34 45.51 -17.89 5.71
CA THR A 34 44.41 -18.21 4.80
C THR A 34 43.90 -16.88 4.24
N VAL A 35 44.34 -16.51 3.03
CA VAL A 35 43.71 -15.41 2.29
C VAL A 35 42.37 -15.93 1.83
N TYR A 36 41.30 -15.54 2.51
CA TYR A 36 39.97 -15.68 1.95
C TYR A 36 39.87 -14.70 0.78
N ALA A 37 39.76 -15.23 -0.45
CA ALA A 37 39.29 -14.43 -1.57
C ALA A 37 38.00 -13.78 -1.18
N ALA A 38 37.89 -12.46 -1.26
CA ALA A 38 36.63 -11.77 -1.06
C ALA A 38 35.67 -12.31 -2.13
N GLU A 39 34.62 -13.00 -1.72
CA GLU A 39 33.56 -13.41 -2.66
C GLU A 39 33.00 -12.16 -3.33
N GLU A 40 33.12 -12.12 -4.67
CA GLU A 40 32.54 -11.06 -5.49
C GLU A 40 31.00 -11.18 -5.43
N LEU A 41 30.28 -10.07 -5.53
CA LEU A 41 28.82 -10.10 -5.63
C LEU A 41 28.42 -10.86 -6.90
N GLN A 42 27.38 -11.68 -6.80
CA GLN A 42 26.76 -12.31 -7.96
C GLN A 42 26.09 -11.27 -8.84
N GLY A 43 26.21 -11.42 -10.17
CA GLY A 43 25.70 -10.48 -11.17
C GLY A 43 26.78 -9.53 -11.68
N SER A 44 26.48 -8.82 -12.75
CA SER A 44 27.39 -7.86 -13.39
C SER A 44 27.08 -6.39 -13.06
N GLY A 45 26.00 -6.15 -12.32
CA GLY A 45 25.57 -4.80 -11.94
C GLY A 45 24.81 -4.05 -13.05
N THR A 46 24.45 -4.72 -14.16
CA THR A 46 23.60 -4.14 -15.19
C THR A 46 22.10 -4.30 -14.86
N ALA A 47 21.22 -3.65 -15.59
CA ALA A 47 19.78 -3.79 -15.41
C ALA A 47 19.27 -5.21 -15.74
N GLU A 48 19.92 -5.88 -16.70
CA GLU A 48 19.60 -7.25 -17.12
C GLU A 48 20.18 -8.30 -16.17
N ASP A 49 21.30 -7.99 -15.50
CA ASP A 49 22.01 -8.89 -14.59
C ASP A 49 22.49 -8.09 -13.35
N PRO A 50 21.57 -7.67 -12.47
CA PRO A 50 21.88 -6.84 -11.31
C PRO A 50 22.67 -7.62 -10.26
N TYR A 51 23.46 -6.91 -9.46
CA TYR A 51 24.10 -7.51 -8.29
C TYR A 51 23.08 -8.09 -7.34
N VAL A 52 23.33 -9.30 -6.86
CA VAL A 52 22.43 -10.03 -5.96
C VAL A 52 22.83 -9.79 -4.50
N ILE A 53 21.95 -9.19 -3.72
CA ILE A 53 22.17 -8.87 -2.31
C ILE A 53 21.51 -9.95 -1.45
N THR A 54 22.30 -10.77 -0.78
CA THR A 54 21.82 -11.86 0.09
C THR A 54 21.78 -11.47 1.56
N GLY A 55 22.39 -10.36 1.93
CA GLY A 55 22.42 -9.88 3.31
C GLY A 55 23.23 -8.59 3.47
N SER A 56 23.55 -8.24 4.70
CA SER A 56 24.24 -7.01 5.06
C SER A 56 25.63 -6.88 4.40
N GLU A 57 26.44 -7.94 4.41
CA GLU A 57 27.78 -7.91 3.81
C GLU A 57 27.72 -7.53 2.33
N ASP A 58 26.77 -8.10 1.58
CA ASP A 58 26.62 -7.81 0.14
C ASP A 58 26.14 -6.38 -0.09
N LEU A 59 25.24 -5.87 0.77
CA LEU A 59 24.78 -4.49 0.66
C LEU A 59 25.92 -3.49 0.95
N TRP A 60 26.82 -3.78 1.90
CA TRP A 60 28.01 -2.99 2.14
C TRP A 60 28.98 -3.03 0.95
N LYS A 61 29.21 -4.23 0.36
CA LYS A 61 30.03 -4.37 -0.85
C LYS A 61 29.43 -3.58 -2.03
N PHE A 62 28.12 -3.66 -2.22
CA PHE A 62 27.45 -2.89 -3.26
C PHE A 62 27.64 -1.38 -3.07
N ALA A 63 27.50 -0.87 -1.85
CA ALA A 63 27.77 0.53 -1.55
C ALA A 63 29.22 0.94 -1.89
N GLU A 64 30.19 0.07 -1.63
CA GLU A 64 31.61 0.28 -1.97
C GLU A 64 31.82 0.27 -3.49
N ILE A 65 31.17 -0.64 -4.23
CA ILE A 65 31.23 -0.72 -5.71
C ILE A 65 30.68 0.57 -6.32
N VAL A 66 29.48 1.00 -5.92
CA VAL A 66 28.86 2.25 -6.41
C VAL A 66 29.74 3.45 -6.10
N LYS A 67 30.35 3.50 -4.91
CA LYS A 67 31.26 4.61 -4.52
C LYS A 67 32.53 4.66 -5.37
N ALA A 68 33.05 3.51 -5.80
CA ALA A 68 34.23 3.40 -6.65
C ALA A 68 33.93 3.68 -8.13
N SER A 69 32.70 3.54 -8.56
CA SER A 69 32.27 3.76 -9.93
C SER A 69 32.17 5.24 -10.29
N SER A 70 32.57 5.59 -11.50
CA SER A 70 32.47 6.94 -12.06
C SER A 70 31.04 7.32 -12.41
N ASP A 71 30.24 6.35 -12.86
CA ASP A 71 28.92 6.56 -13.43
C ASP A 71 27.81 6.35 -12.40
N ARG A 72 28.06 5.52 -11.38
CA ARG A 72 27.17 5.17 -10.27
C ARG A 72 25.80 4.70 -10.73
N ASN A 73 25.76 3.93 -11.80
CA ASN A 73 24.57 3.38 -12.43
C ASN A 73 24.40 1.86 -12.22
N GLU A 74 25.23 1.27 -11.35
CA GLU A 74 25.15 -0.14 -10.99
C GLU A 74 23.77 -0.49 -10.44
N CYS A 75 23.21 -1.60 -10.93
CA CYS A 75 21.94 -2.12 -10.50
C CYS A 75 22.13 -3.24 -9.48
N ALA A 76 21.25 -3.30 -8.48
CA ALA A 76 21.23 -4.38 -7.51
C ALA A 76 19.79 -4.81 -7.18
N LYS A 77 19.67 -6.08 -6.79
CA LYS A 77 18.41 -6.66 -6.34
C LYS A 77 18.66 -7.51 -5.09
N VAL A 78 17.80 -7.34 -4.08
CA VAL A 78 17.78 -8.22 -2.91
C VAL A 78 17.27 -9.61 -3.33
N ALA A 79 17.96 -10.66 -2.91
CA ALA A 79 17.69 -12.04 -3.30
C ALA A 79 16.30 -12.52 -2.83
N ASP A 80 15.70 -13.43 -3.58
CA ASP A 80 14.41 -14.02 -3.23
C ASP A 80 14.47 -14.74 -1.89
N GLY A 81 13.56 -14.40 -0.99
CA GLY A 81 13.45 -14.96 0.36
C GLY A 81 14.23 -14.21 1.44
N VAL A 82 15.03 -13.22 1.09
CA VAL A 82 15.59 -12.25 2.03
C VAL A 82 14.50 -11.23 2.36
N THR A 83 14.12 -11.15 3.62
CA THR A 83 13.03 -10.26 4.08
C THR A 83 13.53 -9.14 4.98
N GLU A 84 14.73 -9.28 5.53
CA GLU A 84 15.32 -8.32 6.46
C GLU A 84 16.83 -8.24 6.23
N ILE A 85 17.37 -7.04 6.18
CA ILE A 85 18.81 -6.74 6.12
C ILE A 85 19.13 -5.71 7.20
N ASP A 86 20.09 -6.02 8.07
CA ASP A 86 20.55 -5.12 9.12
C ASP A 86 21.94 -4.57 8.78
N THR A 87 22.01 -3.31 8.36
CA THR A 87 23.28 -2.66 7.98
C THR A 87 24.17 -2.30 9.17
N THR A 88 23.64 -2.38 10.40
CA THR A 88 24.46 -2.15 11.61
C THR A 88 25.42 -3.29 11.90
N VAL A 89 25.27 -4.41 11.17
CA VAL A 89 26.09 -5.61 11.30
C VAL A 89 26.79 -5.92 9.98
N ARG A 90 28.11 -6.13 10.02
CA ARG A 90 28.93 -6.60 8.89
C ARG A 90 29.93 -7.66 9.37
N GLY A 91 29.72 -8.92 9.04
CA GLY A 91 30.45 -10.03 9.58
C GLY A 91 30.35 -10.11 11.10
N GLU A 92 31.47 -10.05 11.84
CA GLU A 92 31.50 -10.02 13.30
C GLU A 92 31.33 -8.60 13.89
N LYS A 93 31.45 -7.56 13.06
CA LYS A 93 31.31 -6.16 13.49
C LYS A 93 29.84 -5.83 13.71
N LYS A 94 29.57 -5.10 14.80
CA LYS A 94 28.21 -4.63 15.21
C LYS A 94 28.22 -3.13 15.43
N ASP A 95 27.03 -2.55 15.56
CA ASP A 95 26.80 -1.13 15.83
C ASP A 95 27.49 -0.22 14.77
N LEU A 96 27.49 -0.67 13.51
CA LEU A 96 28.09 0.10 12.43
C LEU A 96 27.19 1.24 11.99
N THR A 97 27.81 2.35 11.67
CA THR A 97 27.13 3.48 11.06
C THR A 97 27.08 3.31 9.55
N TRP A 98 25.88 3.31 9.01
CA TRP A 98 25.66 3.19 7.55
C TRP A 98 26.14 4.44 6.83
N ASN A 99 26.90 4.23 5.75
CA ASN A 99 27.30 5.32 4.86
C ASN A 99 26.39 5.30 3.63
N PRO A 100 25.54 6.30 3.42
CA PRO A 100 24.56 6.31 2.35
C PRO A 100 25.14 6.09 0.96
N ILE A 101 24.45 5.36 0.11
CA ILE A 101 24.82 5.13 -1.28
C ILE A 101 24.54 6.41 -2.10
N GLY A 102 25.54 6.91 -2.83
CA GLY A 102 25.46 8.20 -3.55
C GLY A 102 25.58 9.39 -2.61
N ASP A 103 26.35 10.39 -2.99
CA ASP A 103 26.62 11.59 -2.20
C ASP A 103 26.91 12.80 -3.09
N SER A 104 27.37 13.93 -2.50
CA SER A 104 27.73 15.14 -3.24
C SER A 104 28.87 14.96 -4.23
N SER A 105 29.70 13.89 -4.11
CA SER A 105 30.75 13.56 -5.09
C SER A 105 30.19 12.80 -6.32
N GLY A 106 28.99 12.26 -6.20
CA GLY A 106 28.24 11.60 -7.29
C GLY A 106 26.97 10.97 -6.78
N SER A 107 25.86 11.27 -7.45
CA SER A 107 24.54 10.70 -7.15
C SER A 107 24.41 9.28 -7.70
N TYR A 108 23.63 8.45 -7.02
CA TYR A 108 23.27 7.13 -7.52
C TYR A 108 22.25 7.24 -8.65
N LYS A 109 22.47 6.51 -9.75
CA LYS A 109 21.66 6.55 -10.97
C LYS A 109 21.20 5.16 -11.44
N GLY A 110 21.58 4.11 -10.73
CA GLY A 110 21.17 2.74 -11.03
C GLY A 110 19.78 2.42 -10.56
N VAL A 111 19.42 1.14 -10.64
CA VAL A 111 18.16 0.59 -10.09
C VAL A 111 18.50 -0.29 -8.89
N PHE A 112 17.93 0.05 -7.73
CA PHE A 112 18.01 -0.77 -6.53
C PHE A 112 16.64 -1.36 -6.22
N ASP A 113 16.51 -2.68 -6.34
CA ASP A 113 15.29 -3.43 -6.02
C ASP A 113 15.43 -4.13 -4.67
N GLY A 114 14.80 -3.62 -3.65
CA GLY A 114 14.75 -4.24 -2.33
C GLY A 114 13.92 -5.52 -2.25
N ASN A 115 13.19 -5.88 -3.32
CA ASN A 115 12.39 -7.10 -3.41
C ASN A 115 11.43 -7.31 -2.21
N GLY A 116 10.98 -6.21 -1.59
CA GLY A 116 10.10 -6.19 -0.42
C GLY A 116 10.81 -6.40 0.93
N ALA A 117 12.13 -6.30 0.97
CA ALA A 117 12.90 -6.41 2.20
C ALA A 117 12.75 -5.16 3.09
N GLU A 118 12.82 -5.38 4.40
CA GLU A 118 13.03 -4.34 5.39
C GLU A 118 14.53 -4.16 5.63
N ILE A 119 15.04 -2.95 5.40
CA ILE A 119 16.45 -2.61 5.57
C ILE A 119 16.60 -1.71 6.79
N THR A 120 17.19 -2.27 7.85
CA THR A 120 17.54 -1.49 9.05
C THR A 120 18.82 -0.72 8.81
N ILE A 121 18.73 0.61 8.93
CA ILE A 121 19.87 1.52 8.79
C ILE A 121 20.16 2.21 10.12
N HIS A 122 21.43 2.55 10.33
CA HIS A 122 21.86 3.52 11.33
C HIS A 122 22.81 4.50 10.63
N ALA A 123 22.22 5.47 9.92
CA ALA A 123 22.99 6.51 9.23
C ALA A 123 23.18 7.71 10.16
N ASP A 124 24.43 8.10 10.45
CA ASP A 124 24.75 9.32 11.19
C ASP A 124 25.71 10.20 10.35
N ARG A 125 25.15 11.23 9.74
CA ARG A 125 25.84 12.24 8.94
C ARG A 125 25.67 13.63 9.58
N SER A 126 25.74 13.71 10.91
CA SER A 126 25.42 14.91 11.69
C SER A 126 26.19 16.18 11.28
N ILE A 127 27.32 16.02 10.61
CA ILE A 127 28.14 17.13 10.07
C ILE A 127 28.11 17.22 8.55
N ASN A 128 27.35 16.34 7.87
CA ASN A 128 27.22 16.27 6.43
C ASN A 128 25.77 16.25 5.99
N ASN A 129 25.51 16.60 4.74
CA ASN A 129 24.18 16.57 4.14
C ASN A 129 23.85 15.18 3.56
N ASN A 130 22.59 14.96 3.23
CA ASN A 130 22.07 13.84 2.50
C ASN A 130 22.26 12.48 3.21
N ALA A 131 21.49 12.24 4.26
CA ALA A 131 21.45 10.96 4.98
C ALA A 131 20.21 10.14 4.64
N GLY A 132 20.36 8.81 4.63
CA GLY A 132 19.34 7.83 4.30
C GLY A 132 19.96 6.47 3.99
N LEU A 133 19.19 5.53 3.47
CA LEU A 133 19.75 4.34 2.81
C LEU A 133 20.59 4.77 1.60
N PHE A 134 20.08 5.74 0.83
CA PHE A 134 20.81 6.47 -0.20
C PHE A 134 20.99 7.94 0.22
N GLY A 135 22.12 8.54 -0.17
CA GLY A 135 22.37 9.97 0.08
C GLY A 135 21.67 10.83 -0.97
N ILE A 136 22.10 10.70 -2.23
CA ILE A 136 21.50 11.39 -3.38
C ILE A 136 21.10 10.39 -4.45
N LEU A 137 19.83 10.36 -4.78
CA LEU A 137 19.26 9.65 -5.92
C LEU A 137 19.28 10.60 -7.12
N GLY A 138 20.13 10.32 -8.10
CA GLY A 138 20.32 11.15 -9.28
C GLY A 138 19.25 10.96 -10.35
N SER A 139 19.32 11.77 -11.40
CA SER A 139 18.39 11.71 -12.53
C SER A 139 18.39 10.32 -13.18
N GLY A 140 17.19 9.74 -13.32
CA GLY A 140 16.98 8.39 -13.87
C GLY A 140 17.27 7.24 -12.88
N GLY A 141 17.78 7.52 -11.69
CA GLY A 141 17.98 6.51 -10.64
C GLY A 141 16.63 6.05 -10.05
N GLU A 142 16.54 4.78 -9.68
CA GLU A 142 15.32 4.17 -9.13
C GLU A 142 15.64 3.34 -7.89
N ILE A 143 14.86 3.57 -6.83
CA ILE A 143 14.83 2.71 -5.63
C ILE A 143 13.43 2.17 -5.51
N ARG A 144 13.31 0.83 -5.40
CA ARG A 144 12.00 0.22 -5.34
C ARG A 144 11.90 -0.93 -4.36
N ASN A 145 10.66 -1.17 -3.88
CA ASN A 145 10.30 -2.30 -3.03
C ASN A 145 11.11 -2.37 -1.73
N VAL A 146 11.36 -1.22 -1.08
CA VAL A 146 12.15 -1.11 0.16
C VAL A 146 11.28 -0.59 1.29
N THR A 147 11.43 -1.19 2.47
CA THR A 147 11.00 -0.57 3.74
C THR A 147 12.24 -0.28 4.58
N THR A 148 12.48 0.98 4.91
CA THR A 148 13.58 1.35 5.81
C THR A 148 13.15 1.31 7.27
N ALA A 149 14.03 0.85 8.17
CA ALA A 149 13.87 0.82 9.62
C ALA A 149 15.14 1.34 10.32
N GLY A 150 15.11 1.51 11.65
CA GLY A 150 16.24 2.01 12.42
C GLY A 150 16.27 3.53 12.50
N SER A 151 17.37 4.18 12.10
CA SER A 151 17.50 5.64 12.21
C SER A 151 18.35 6.25 11.09
N SER A 152 17.97 7.47 10.68
CA SER A 152 18.77 8.30 9.77
C SER A 152 18.91 9.69 10.35
N LYS A 153 20.15 10.16 10.50
CA LYS A 153 20.50 11.45 11.08
C LYS A 153 21.52 12.17 10.20
N GLY A 154 21.30 13.44 9.94
CA GLY A 154 22.17 14.26 9.10
C GLY A 154 22.07 15.74 9.45
N TRP A 155 22.88 16.58 8.76
CA TRP A 155 22.77 18.01 8.90
C TRP A 155 21.58 18.55 8.11
N ASP A 156 21.52 18.24 6.81
CA ASP A 156 20.50 18.74 5.89
C ASP A 156 20.05 17.63 4.96
N SER A 157 18.82 17.69 4.45
CA SER A 157 18.21 16.73 3.51
C SER A 157 18.31 15.26 3.97
N VAL A 158 17.54 14.93 4.99
CA VAL A 158 17.57 13.61 5.62
C VAL A 158 16.27 12.85 5.33
N GLY A 159 16.40 11.63 4.83
CA GLY A 159 15.27 10.73 4.60
C GLY A 159 15.57 9.30 5.05
N GLY A 160 14.55 8.45 5.06
CA GLY A 160 14.73 7.02 5.29
C GLY A 160 15.25 6.32 4.03
N ILE A 161 14.63 6.60 2.89
CA ILE A 161 15.04 6.04 1.59
C ILE A 161 16.22 6.82 1.02
N CYS A 162 16.09 8.14 0.88
CA CYS A 162 17.20 8.97 0.43
C CYS A 162 17.18 10.36 1.05
N GLY A 163 18.37 10.98 1.17
CA GLY A 163 18.48 12.37 1.57
C GLY A 163 17.87 13.29 0.52
N GLN A 164 18.26 13.13 -0.73
CA GLN A 164 17.79 13.92 -1.86
C GLN A 164 17.40 13.06 -3.05
N ALA A 165 16.25 13.35 -3.68
CA ALA A 165 15.81 12.82 -4.96
C ALA A 165 15.82 13.92 -6.02
N CYS A 166 16.61 13.74 -7.09
CA CYS A 166 16.76 14.70 -8.18
C CYS A 166 15.69 14.51 -9.28
N SER A 167 15.73 15.37 -10.29
CA SER A 167 14.81 15.29 -11.44
C SER A 167 14.80 13.90 -12.07
N ASP A 168 13.61 13.40 -12.38
CA ASP A 168 13.35 12.08 -12.97
C ASP A 168 13.81 10.88 -12.11
N ALA A 169 14.23 11.11 -10.87
CA ALA A 169 14.49 10.06 -9.92
C ALA A 169 13.18 9.40 -9.45
N LYS A 170 13.23 8.08 -9.21
CA LYS A 170 12.04 7.31 -8.83
C LYS A 170 12.19 6.60 -7.49
N ILE A 171 11.18 6.74 -6.66
CA ILE A 171 11.01 5.97 -5.41
C ILE A 171 9.70 5.18 -5.56
N VAL A 172 9.79 3.85 -5.71
CA VAL A 172 8.65 3.02 -6.09
C VAL A 172 8.35 1.96 -5.03
N ASN A 173 7.11 1.86 -4.56
CA ASN A 173 6.68 0.88 -3.56
C ASN A 173 7.55 0.90 -2.27
N CYS A 174 7.96 2.08 -1.82
CA CYS A 174 8.82 2.24 -0.65
C CYS A 174 8.06 2.77 0.57
N ASN A 175 8.49 2.33 1.76
CA ASN A 175 7.92 2.73 3.04
C ASN A 175 9.02 3.12 4.04
N ASN A 176 8.68 3.93 5.05
CA ASN A 176 9.60 4.28 6.13
C ASN A 176 9.06 3.88 7.50
N LYS A 177 9.95 3.26 8.29
CA LYS A 177 9.79 3.00 9.73
C LYS A 177 10.95 3.57 10.54
N ALA A 178 11.99 4.05 9.86
CA ALA A 178 13.16 4.62 10.52
C ALA A 178 12.83 5.99 11.15
N ASP A 179 13.45 6.28 12.28
CA ASP A 179 13.44 7.61 12.89
C ASP A 179 14.41 8.55 12.15
N ILE A 180 13.89 9.68 11.68
CA ILE A 180 14.61 10.62 10.84
C ILE A 180 14.94 11.89 11.64
N THR A 181 16.18 12.35 11.56
CA THR A 181 16.61 13.60 12.25
C THR A 181 17.52 14.46 11.36
N ALA A 182 17.04 15.63 10.93
CA ALA A 182 17.86 16.67 10.32
C ALA A 182 18.21 17.74 11.36
N GLN A 183 19.49 18.11 11.48
CA GLN A 183 19.98 19.06 12.49
C GLN A 183 20.01 20.51 11.98
N GLY A 184 20.07 20.72 10.66
CA GLY A 184 20.17 22.05 10.05
C GLY A 184 19.21 22.29 8.88
N GLY A 185 18.50 21.25 8.38
CA GLY A 185 17.70 21.35 7.17
C GLY A 185 16.44 20.52 7.14
N GLN A 186 16.12 20.01 5.94
CA GLN A 186 14.88 19.32 5.62
C GLN A 186 14.90 17.86 6.09
N ALA A 187 13.78 17.38 6.59
CA ALA A 187 13.59 15.98 6.96
C ALA A 187 12.31 15.40 6.37
N GLY A 188 12.39 14.20 5.81
CA GLY A 188 11.23 13.48 5.31
C GLY A 188 11.33 11.98 5.55
N GLY A 189 10.22 11.30 5.78
CA GLY A 189 10.23 9.85 6.00
C GLY A 189 10.84 9.07 4.83
N LEU A 190 10.52 9.45 3.59
CA LEU A 190 11.11 8.86 2.39
C LEU A 190 12.30 9.69 1.90
N ALA A 191 12.11 11.00 1.69
CA ALA A 191 13.16 11.88 1.18
C ALA A 191 13.20 13.21 1.94
N GLY A 192 14.39 13.71 2.28
CA GLY A 192 14.55 15.04 2.85
C GLY A 192 14.17 16.14 1.87
N TYR A 193 14.68 16.05 0.64
CA TYR A 193 14.40 16.94 -0.47
C TYR A 193 14.07 16.17 -1.75
N ALA A 194 13.06 16.58 -2.48
CA ALA A 194 12.69 16.00 -3.78
C ALA A 194 12.39 17.11 -4.79
N SER A 195 13.10 17.10 -5.93
CA SER A 195 12.92 18.07 -7.00
C SER A 195 12.60 17.37 -8.31
N SER A 196 11.42 17.61 -8.88
CA SER A 196 10.93 16.98 -10.11
C SER A 196 11.01 15.44 -10.09
N ALA A 197 11.05 14.84 -8.91
CA ALA A 197 11.13 13.41 -8.70
C ALA A 197 9.75 12.75 -8.69
N GLN A 198 9.70 11.43 -8.78
CA GLN A 198 8.46 10.65 -8.75
C GLN A 198 8.49 9.67 -7.58
N ILE A 199 7.43 9.68 -6.78
CA ILE A 199 7.16 8.68 -5.74
C ILE A 199 5.91 7.93 -6.20
N GLU A 200 6.04 6.63 -6.49
CA GLU A 200 4.98 5.83 -7.07
C GLU A 200 4.73 4.58 -6.23
N SER A 201 3.49 4.10 -6.17
CA SER A 201 3.21 2.81 -5.55
C SER A 201 1.96 2.15 -6.12
N ASP A 202 2.04 0.84 -6.39
CA ASP A 202 0.91 -0.02 -6.72
C ASP A 202 0.10 -0.42 -5.48
N THR A 203 0.66 -0.16 -4.30
CA THR A 203 0.05 -0.42 -2.98
C THR A 203 0.06 0.85 -2.15
N SER A 204 -0.25 0.77 -0.86
CA SER A 204 -0.19 1.92 0.04
C SER A 204 1.25 2.34 0.34
N ILE A 205 1.46 3.65 0.49
CA ILE A 205 2.70 4.23 1.03
C ILE A 205 2.49 4.61 2.49
N SER A 206 3.49 4.34 3.33
CA SER A 206 3.43 4.69 4.75
C SER A 206 4.74 5.24 5.32
N ASN A 207 4.58 6.21 6.23
CA ASN A 207 5.60 6.57 7.20
C ASN A 207 5.09 6.28 8.62
N THR A 208 5.86 5.49 9.37
CA THR A 208 5.56 5.19 10.78
C THR A 208 6.66 5.61 11.74
N GLY A 209 7.85 5.96 11.22
CA GLY A 209 8.96 6.51 11.98
C GLY A 209 8.75 7.97 12.34
N ALA A 210 9.33 8.42 13.44
CA ALA A 210 9.33 9.83 13.82
C ALA A 210 10.24 10.63 12.87
N VAL A 211 9.79 11.83 12.47
CA VAL A 211 10.59 12.72 11.62
C VAL A 211 10.80 14.05 12.34
N THR A 212 12.05 14.39 12.57
CA THR A 212 12.44 15.62 13.27
C THR A 212 13.42 16.43 12.42
N GLY A 213 13.16 17.71 12.25
CA GLY A 213 14.05 18.61 11.52
C GLY A 213 14.12 20.00 12.14
N THR A 214 14.89 20.87 11.52
CA THR A 214 14.99 22.29 11.91
C THR A 214 14.41 23.23 10.88
N ALA A 215 14.26 22.75 9.63
CA ALA A 215 13.62 23.49 8.54
C ALA A 215 12.32 22.75 8.10
N ASN A 216 12.12 22.48 6.81
CA ASN A 216 10.91 21.87 6.30
C ASN A 216 10.84 20.37 6.64
N VAL A 217 9.78 19.95 7.32
CA VAL A 217 9.67 18.60 7.85
C VAL A 217 8.36 17.96 7.39
N GLY A 218 8.46 16.80 6.75
CA GLY A 218 7.28 16.07 6.24
C GLY A 218 7.33 14.57 6.52
N GLY A 219 6.17 13.96 6.67
CA GLY A 219 6.08 12.51 6.89
C GLY A 219 6.59 11.68 5.70
N LEU A 220 6.45 12.19 4.48
CA LEU A 220 7.03 11.58 3.28
C LEU A 220 8.21 12.39 2.77
N VAL A 221 8.04 13.69 2.56
CA VAL A 221 9.05 14.56 1.97
C VAL A 221 9.18 15.85 2.78
N GLY A 222 10.40 16.22 3.16
CA GLY A 222 10.65 17.49 3.87
C GLY A 222 10.32 18.69 2.99
N GLN A 223 10.95 18.75 1.82
CA GLN A 223 10.72 19.80 0.81
C GLN A 223 10.55 19.19 -0.58
N ALA A 224 9.49 19.57 -1.26
CA ALA A 224 9.15 19.19 -2.64
C ALA A 224 9.15 20.42 -3.54
N SER A 225 9.71 20.28 -4.77
CA SER A 225 9.76 21.38 -5.74
C SER A 225 9.75 20.89 -7.19
N GLY A 226 9.58 21.82 -8.13
CA GLY A 226 9.82 21.61 -9.55
C GLY A 226 8.89 20.58 -10.22
N GLY A 227 7.68 20.39 -9.74
CA GLY A 227 6.73 19.43 -10.32
C GLY A 227 6.89 18.01 -9.78
N MET A 228 7.36 17.84 -8.54
CA MET A 228 7.42 16.54 -7.86
C MET A 228 6.03 15.87 -7.82
N LYS A 229 6.00 14.55 -8.05
CA LYS A 229 4.76 13.78 -8.11
C LYS A 229 4.76 12.62 -7.11
N VAL A 230 3.64 12.44 -6.44
CA VAL A 230 3.32 11.24 -5.65
C VAL A 230 2.07 10.60 -6.27
N ILE A 231 2.19 9.36 -6.76
CA ILE A 231 1.09 8.62 -7.41
C ILE A 231 0.95 7.26 -6.73
N VAL A 232 -0.19 7.02 -6.08
CA VAL A 232 -0.42 5.81 -5.28
C VAL A 232 -1.75 5.17 -5.66
N HIS A 233 -1.71 3.89 -6.06
CA HIS A 233 -2.91 3.13 -6.45
C HIS A 233 -3.73 2.57 -5.26
N GLU A 234 -3.28 2.81 -4.05
CA GLU A 234 -4.05 2.62 -2.81
C GLU A 234 -4.01 3.90 -1.97
N GLY A 235 -3.79 3.82 -0.66
CA GLY A 235 -3.80 4.93 0.26
C GLY A 235 -2.42 5.43 0.68
N ILE A 236 -2.39 6.61 1.30
CA ILE A 236 -1.20 7.20 1.91
C ILE A 236 -1.44 7.36 3.41
N LEU A 237 -0.50 6.88 4.23
CA LEU A 237 -0.59 6.97 5.69
C LEU A 237 0.68 7.55 6.31
N ASN A 238 0.54 8.65 7.05
CA ASN A 238 1.52 9.02 8.05
C ASN A 238 1.00 8.70 9.46
N SER A 239 1.75 7.93 10.23
CA SER A 239 1.47 7.69 11.65
C SER A 239 2.65 8.06 12.56
N GLY A 240 3.80 8.40 11.98
CA GLY A 240 4.94 8.92 12.70
C GLY A 240 4.71 10.34 13.20
N ALA A 241 5.30 10.69 14.34
CA ALA A 241 5.29 12.06 14.84
C ALA A 241 6.23 12.93 14.00
N ILE A 242 5.77 14.12 13.59
CA ILE A 242 6.53 15.04 12.74
C ILE A 242 6.80 16.33 13.52
N THR A 243 8.07 16.72 13.64
CA THR A 243 8.46 17.85 14.48
C THR A 243 9.49 18.75 13.80
N ALA A 244 9.18 20.04 13.63
CA ALA A 244 10.17 21.08 13.33
C ALA A 244 10.59 21.82 14.60
N LYS A 245 11.90 21.95 14.83
CA LYS A 245 12.46 22.51 16.08
C LYS A 245 12.72 23.99 16.02
N SER A 246 13.02 24.58 14.86
CA SER A 246 13.44 25.98 14.82
C SER A 246 12.90 26.81 13.66
N SER A 247 13.03 26.39 12.39
CA SER A 247 12.63 27.20 11.24
C SER A 247 12.08 26.35 10.12
N GLY A 248 10.90 26.68 9.60
CA GLY A 248 10.31 25.99 8.45
C GLY A 248 8.92 25.39 8.72
N TYR A 249 8.39 24.83 7.68
CA TYR A 249 7.03 24.33 7.63
C TYR A 249 6.95 22.84 7.96
N VAL A 250 5.89 22.45 8.65
CA VAL A 250 5.68 21.07 9.07
C VAL A 250 4.40 20.51 8.47
N GLY A 251 4.49 19.38 7.80
CA GLY A 251 3.33 18.70 7.26
C GLY A 251 3.35 17.20 7.54
N GLY A 252 2.19 16.61 7.72
CA GLY A 252 2.06 15.16 7.90
C GLY A 252 2.56 14.36 6.70
N LEU A 253 2.55 14.94 5.50
CA LEU A 253 3.12 14.35 4.28
C LEU A 253 4.29 15.19 3.75
N ILE A 254 4.09 16.48 3.51
CA ILE A 254 5.11 17.36 2.95
C ILE A 254 5.21 18.62 3.81
N GLY A 255 6.43 18.98 4.19
CA GLY A 255 6.68 20.21 4.96
C GLY A 255 6.50 21.46 4.10
N TYR A 256 7.22 21.56 2.99
CA TYR A 256 7.13 22.64 2.02
C TYR A 256 6.93 22.06 0.62
N ALA A 257 5.92 22.52 -0.09
CA ALA A 257 5.59 22.04 -1.43
C ALA A 257 5.46 23.23 -2.39
N ASP A 258 6.21 23.17 -3.50
CA ASP A 258 6.17 24.12 -4.61
C ASP A 258 6.02 23.35 -5.92
N LEU A 259 4.93 23.54 -6.63
CA LEU A 259 4.58 22.81 -7.85
C LEU A 259 4.58 21.29 -7.62
N ALA A 260 3.92 20.81 -6.57
CA ALA A 260 3.87 19.39 -6.23
C ALA A 260 2.47 18.79 -6.43
N SER A 261 2.41 17.53 -6.83
CA SER A 261 1.15 16.79 -6.99
C SER A 261 1.16 15.50 -6.18
N ILE A 262 0.11 15.30 -5.37
CA ILE A 262 -0.15 14.07 -4.61
C ILE A 262 -1.48 13.49 -5.09
N GLN A 263 -1.47 12.26 -5.61
CA GLN A 263 -2.65 11.54 -6.05
C GLN A 263 -2.69 10.15 -5.43
N ALA A 264 -3.82 9.81 -4.83
CA ALA A 264 -4.09 8.46 -4.33
C ALA A 264 -5.46 7.97 -4.81
N ASP A 265 -5.59 6.67 -5.04
CA ASP A 265 -6.88 6.09 -5.42
C ASP A 265 -7.78 5.82 -4.20
N ALA A 266 -7.20 5.79 -2.98
CA ALA A 266 -7.93 5.64 -1.72
C ALA A 266 -7.60 6.77 -0.73
N ASP A 267 -7.76 6.54 0.57
CA ASP A 267 -7.61 7.56 1.59
C ASP A 267 -6.17 8.09 1.73
N ILE A 268 -6.05 9.40 1.97
CA ILE A 268 -4.80 10.07 2.37
C ILE A 268 -4.96 10.51 3.82
N ILE A 269 -4.20 9.89 4.73
CA ILE A 269 -4.45 10.02 6.17
C ILE A 269 -3.16 10.41 6.93
N ASN A 270 -3.28 11.39 7.80
CA ASN A 270 -2.34 11.61 8.89
C ASN A 270 -2.96 11.22 10.24
N THR A 271 -2.28 10.38 11.00
CA THR A 271 -2.61 10.04 12.40
C THR A 271 -1.50 10.43 13.37
N GLY A 272 -0.34 10.81 12.86
CA GLY A 272 0.80 11.26 13.65
C GLY A 272 0.60 12.67 14.20
N LYS A 273 1.20 12.94 15.36
CA LYS A 273 1.26 14.30 15.92
C LYS A 273 2.18 15.18 15.09
N ILE A 274 1.72 16.38 14.74
CA ILE A 274 2.47 17.40 14.00
C ILE A 274 2.81 18.56 14.95
N SER A 275 4.08 18.95 15.04
CA SER A 275 4.50 20.01 15.96
C SER A 275 5.53 20.93 15.33
N SER A 276 5.25 22.22 15.28
CA SER A 276 6.20 23.29 14.99
C SER A 276 6.55 24.02 16.28
N MET A 277 7.82 23.92 16.70
CA MET A 277 8.32 24.48 17.97
C MET A 277 9.10 25.80 17.80
N GLY A 278 9.26 26.25 16.56
CA GLY A 278 10.06 27.43 16.26
C GLY A 278 9.48 28.75 16.79
N SER A 279 10.33 29.72 16.99
CA SER A 279 9.98 31.06 17.49
C SER A 279 9.90 32.14 16.39
N ASN A 280 10.00 31.76 15.12
CA ASN A 280 9.99 32.67 13.98
C ASN A 280 8.57 32.80 13.36
N THR A 281 8.19 34.00 12.94
CA THR A 281 6.84 34.36 12.48
C THR A 281 6.46 33.80 11.10
N SER A 282 7.38 33.10 10.40
CA SER A 282 7.15 32.54 9.05
C SER A 282 6.99 31.01 9.04
N MET A 283 6.50 30.40 10.12
CA MET A 283 6.49 28.96 10.29
C MET A 283 5.14 28.49 10.76
N GLY A 284 4.60 27.48 10.08
CA GLY A 284 3.31 26.90 10.42
C GLY A 284 3.29 25.39 10.40
N ALA A 285 2.15 24.83 10.73
CA ALA A 285 1.94 23.41 10.77
C ALA A 285 0.63 23.02 10.08
N GLY A 286 0.71 22.03 9.19
CA GLY A 286 -0.45 21.42 8.54
C GLY A 286 -0.52 19.92 8.77
N GLY A 287 -1.71 19.38 8.94
CA GLY A 287 -1.90 17.94 9.16
C GLY A 287 -1.43 17.07 8.00
N LEU A 288 -1.48 17.58 6.77
CA LEU A 288 -0.91 16.94 5.58
C LEU A 288 0.21 17.79 4.96
N ILE A 289 -0.03 19.07 4.73
CA ILE A 289 0.93 19.99 4.07
C ILE A 289 1.24 21.15 5.00
N GLY A 290 2.52 21.43 5.23
CA GLY A 290 2.96 22.63 5.94
C GLY A 290 2.66 23.86 5.10
N TYR A 291 3.41 24.12 4.05
CA TYR A 291 3.22 25.23 3.14
C TYR A 291 3.10 24.74 1.70
N GLY A 292 2.12 25.21 0.96
CA GLY A 292 1.86 24.77 -0.41
C GLY A 292 1.69 25.92 -1.39
N ILE A 293 2.48 25.91 -2.48
CA ILE A 293 2.36 26.80 -3.63
C ILE A 293 2.05 25.95 -4.86
N ASP A 294 0.98 26.26 -5.59
CA ASP A 294 0.57 25.55 -6.81
C ASP A 294 0.56 24.03 -6.65
N ILE A 295 -0.06 23.57 -5.56
CA ILE A 295 -0.09 22.15 -5.23
C ILE A 295 -1.42 21.50 -5.60
N SER A 296 -1.37 20.21 -5.89
CA SER A 296 -2.55 19.39 -6.12
C SER A 296 -2.54 18.19 -5.18
N ILE A 297 -3.59 18.03 -4.36
CA ILE A 297 -3.79 16.86 -3.49
C ILE A 297 -5.14 16.25 -3.85
N ILE A 298 -5.12 15.02 -4.37
CA ILE A 298 -6.31 14.35 -4.89
C ILE A 298 -6.43 12.95 -4.31
N SER A 299 -7.54 12.68 -3.63
CA SER A 299 -8.00 11.32 -3.31
C SER A 299 -9.17 10.97 -4.22
N ARG A 300 -8.95 10.07 -5.20
CA ARG A 300 -9.93 9.79 -6.27
C ARG A 300 -11.17 9.04 -5.80
N ASN A 301 -11.02 8.10 -4.84
CA ASN A 301 -12.11 7.27 -4.32
C ASN A 301 -12.17 7.26 -2.79
N GLY A 302 -11.42 8.12 -2.12
CA GLY A 302 -11.28 8.17 -0.67
C GLY A 302 -11.46 9.56 -0.08
N MET A 303 -10.93 9.72 1.12
CA MET A 303 -10.94 10.96 1.93
C MET A 303 -9.55 11.55 2.05
N LEU A 304 -9.47 12.87 2.24
CA LEU A 304 -8.30 13.53 2.83
C LEU A 304 -8.58 13.70 4.32
N GLN A 305 -7.75 13.13 5.19
CA GLN A 305 -8.06 13.09 6.60
C GLN A 305 -6.86 13.38 7.51
N ASN A 306 -7.03 14.33 8.44
CA ASN A 306 -6.15 14.47 9.59
C ASN A 306 -6.85 13.99 10.87
N LYS A 307 -6.18 13.09 11.59
CA LYS A 307 -6.59 12.59 12.91
C LYS A 307 -5.59 12.95 14.00
N GLY A 308 -4.38 13.33 13.60
CA GLY A 308 -3.31 13.72 14.51
C GLY A 308 -3.51 15.13 15.07
N GLU A 309 -3.02 15.37 16.26
CA GLU A 309 -2.91 16.72 16.83
C GLU A 309 -1.93 17.56 16.01
N VAL A 310 -2.29 18.80 15.69
CA VAL A 310 -1.43 19.74 14.98
C VAL A 310 -1.21 20.98 15.84
N THR A 311 0.04 21.32 16.10
CA THR A 311 0.40 22.43 17.00
C THR A 311 1.52 23.29 16.41
N ALA A 312 1.32 24.61 16.40
CA ALA A 312 2.41 25.58 16.18
C ALA A 312 2.39 26.69 17.23
N ALA A 313 3.57 27.08 17.68
CA ALA A 313 3.67 28.01 18.78
C ALA A 313 3.32 29.48 18.44
N ILE A 314 3.51 29.91 17.17
CA ILE A 314 3.52 31.36 16.83
C ILE A 314 2.66 31.72 15.62
N THR A 315 2.42 30.83 14.66
CA THR A 315 1.82 31.17 13.37
C THR A 315 0.64 30.32 12.95
N SER A 316 0.34 30.30 11.64
CA SER A 316 -0.78 29.61 11.00
C SER A 316 -0.76 28.11 11.23
N VAL A 317 -1.91 27.55 11.48
CA VAL A 317 -2.09 26.11 11.69
C VAL A 317 -3.36 25.62 11.03
N GLY A 318 -3.28 24.49 10.34
CA GLY A 318 -4.47 23.87 9.75
C GLY A 318 -4.45 22.34 9.84
N GLY A 319 -5.62 21.75 9.92
CA GLY A 319 -5.77 20.30 10.01
C GLY A 319 -5.34 19.55 8.76
N ILE A 320 -5.43 20.15 7.58
CA ILE A 320 -4.96 19.62 6.31
C ILE A 320 -3.77 20.43 5.80
N GLY A 321 -3.88 21.74 5.76
CA GLY A 321 -2.80 22.59 5.31
C GLY A 321 -2.63 23.84 6.18
N GLU A 322 -1.38 24.28 6.36
CA GLU A 322 -1.12 25.51 7.09
C GLU A 322 -1.42 26.74 6.22
N HIS A 323 -0.71 26.85 5.08
CA HIS A 323 -0.86 27.93 4.13
C HIS A 323 -0.91 27.37 2.72
N MET A 324 -1.97 27.71 1.99
CA MET A 324 -2.20 27.26 0.62
C MET A 324 -2.34 28.46 -0.29
N THR A 325 -1.53 28.53 -1.33
CA THR A 325 -1.52 29.65 -2.27
C THR A 325 -1.30 29.19 -3.70
N SER A 326 -1.71 30.02 -4.66
CA SER A 326 -1.41 29.83 -6.07
C SER A 326 -0.70 31.06 -6.64
N SER A 327 0.32 30.82 -7.48
CA SER A 327 1.08 31.90 -8.13
C SER A 327 0.35 32.52 -9.32
N ASP A 328 -0.53 31.76 -9.99
CA ASP A 328 -1.23 32.14 -11.23
C ASP A 328 -2.75 31.91 -11.20
N ASN A 329 -3.32 31.70 -10.03
CA ASN A 329 -4.76 31.45 -9.81
C ASN A 329 -5.33 30.15 -10.42
N SER A 330 -4.52 29.17 -10.77
CA SER A 330 -5.02 27.98 -11.49
C SER A 330 -4.68 26.63 -10.89
N ASN A 331 -3.65 26.49 -10.07
CA ASN A 331 -3.04 25.18 -9.82
C ASN A 331 -3.17 24.61 -8.39
N CYS A 332 -3.63 25.36 -7.40
CA CYS A 332 -3.78 24.80 -6.05
C CYS A 332 -5.12 24.08 -5.90
N GLN A 333 -5.09 22.76 -5.74
CA GLN A 333 -6.30 21.92 -5.64
C GLN A 333 -6.25 21.00 -4.43
N ILE A 334 -7.30 20.99 -3.63
CA ILE A 334 -7.54 19.98 -2.59
C ILE A 334 -8.84 19.26 -2.94
N GLN A 335 -8.74 18.01 -3.41
CA GLN A 335 -9.89 17.23 -3.86
C GLN A 335 -9.98 15.87 -3.20
N ALA A 336 -11.19 15.49 -2.77
CA ALA A 336 -11.47 14.15 -2.28
C ALA A 336 -12.88 13.71 -2.68
N ALA A 337 -13.01 12.49 -3.19
CA ALA A 337 -14.33 11.97 -3.58
C ALA A 337 -15.29 11.87 -2.40
N LYS A 338 -14.79 11.49 -1.21
CA LYS A 338 -15.63 11.28 -0.01
C LYS A 338 -15.52 12.40 1.02
N GLY A 339 -14.78 13.46 0.72
CA GLY A 339 -14.67 14.63 1.60
C GLY A 339 -13.28 14.84 2.21
N VAL A 340 -13.14 16.04 2.79
CA VAL A 340 -11.93 16.49 3.49
C VAL A 340 -12.29 16.65 4.97
N ILE A 341 -11.62 15.93 5.87
CA ILE A 341 -12.02 15.86 7.28
C ILE A 341 -10.81 16.05 8.20
N ASN A 342 -10.94 16.97 9.14
CA ASN A 342 -10.08 17.03 10.32
C ASN A 342 -10.83 16.51 11.56
N THR A 343 -10.19 15.61 12.31
CA THR A 343 -10.66 15.15 13.63
C THR A 343 -9.60 15.38 14.72
N GLY A 344 -8.40 15.78 14.34
CA GLY A 344 -7.33 16.12 15.26
C GLY A 344 -7.55 17.50 15.91
N ARG A 345 -7.04 17.69 17.13
CA ARG A 345 -6.98 19.00 17.80
C ARG A 345 -6.00 19.89 17.08
N ILE A 346 -6.37 21.13 16.83
CA ILE A 346 -5.56 22.15 16.18
C ILE A 346 -5.27 23.25 17.18
N THR A 347 -3.99 23.57 17.39
CA THR A 347 -3.59 24.61 18.35
C THR A 347 -2.54 25.54 17.73
N GLY A 348 -2.79 26.83 17.71
CA GLY A 348 -1.91 27.83 17.12
C GLY A 348 -2.10 29.23 17.67
N LYS A 349 -1.44 30.19 17.04
CA LYS A 349 -1.59 31.60 17.46
C LYS A 349 -2.49 32.38 16.51
N ASN A 350 -2.03 32.64 15.30
CA ASN A 350 -2.76 33.40 14.28
C ASN A 350 -3.14 32.51 13.11
N SER A 351 -4.16 32.86 12.37
CA SER A 351 -4.68 32.11 11.21
C SER A 351 -4.81 30.61 11.51
N VAL A 352 -5.59 30.28 12.53
CA VAL A 352 -5.82 28.91 12.99
C VAL A 352 -7.13 28.38 12.41
N GLY A 353 -7.05 27.36 11.60
CA GLY A 353 -8.24 26.73 10.99
C GLY A 353 -8.28 25.24 11.23
N GLY A 354 -9.49 24.71 11.51
CA GLY A 354 -9.66 23.28 11.70
C GLY A 354 -9.25 22.43 10.49
N VAL A 355 -9.29 23.02 9.27
CA VAL A 355 -8.86 22.37 8.02
C VAL A 355 -7.70 23.12 7.39
N VAL A 356 -7.80 24.43 7.20
CA VAL A 356 -6.72 25.24 6.61
C VAL A 356 -6.45 26.46 7.48
N GLY A 357 -5.21 26.72 7.80
CA GLY A 357 -4.78 27.90 8.57
C GLY A 357 -4.99 29.17 7.78
N GLU A 358 -4.32 29.29 6.64
CA GLU A 358 -4.43 30.42 5.74
C GLU A 358 -4.59 29.96 4.29
N TYR A 359 -5.57 30.54 3.59
CA TYR A 359 -5.87 30.26 2.22
C TYR A 359 -5.77 31.57 1.42
N ALA A 360 -4.67 31.71 0.68
CA ALA A 360 -4.37 32.92 -0.06
C ALA A 360 -4.51 32.67 -1.55
N TYR A 361 -5.31 33.49 -2.24
CA TYR A 361 -5.55 33.50 -3.71
C TYR A 361 -6.10 32.22 -4.35
N SER A 362 -7.30 32.35 -4.92
CA SER A 362 -7.95 31.55 -6.00
C SER A 362 -7.65 30.05 -6.10
N ALA A 363 -7.65 29.32 -5.02
CA ALA A 363 -7.46 27.89 -5.08
C ALA A 363 -8.76 27.16 -4.68
N PRO A 364 -9.41 26.39 -5.56
CA PRO A 364 -10.64 25.71 -5.20
C PRO A 364 -10.35 24.55 -4.26
N MET A 365 -10.81 24.65 -3.02
CA MET A 365 -10.96 23.50 -2.17
C MET A 365 -12.32 22.87 -2.50
N THR A 366 -12.30 21.78 -3.26
CA THR A 366 -13.52 21.13 -3.74
C THR A 366 -13.56 19.69 -3.26
N SER A 367 -14.74 19.28 -2.85
CA SER A 367 -15.06 17.89 -2.65
C SER A 367 -16.01 17.47 -3.76
N MET A 368 -15.70 16.43 -4.54
CA MET A 368 -16.52 16.03 -5.69
C MET A 368 -17.94 15.66 -5.30
N ASP A 369 -18.11 14.84 -4.23
CA ASP A 369 -19.43 14.46 -3.69
C ASP A 369 -19.48 14.59 -2.15
N GLY A 370 -18.50 15.24 -1.54
CA GLY A 370 -18.32 15.30 -0.12
C GLY A 370 -18.26 16.73 0.41
N PHE A 371 -17.93 16.85 1.65
CA PHE A 371 -17.90 18.07 2.43
C PHE A 371 -16.51 18.31 2.98
N ILE A 372 -16.28 19.52 3.43
CA ILE A 372 -15.06 19.94 4.11
C ILE A 372 -15.44 20.14 5.57
N LEU A 373 -15.05 19.20 6.42
CA LEU A 373 -15.48 19.13 7.81
C LEU A 373 -14.33 19.25 8.81
N ASN A 374 -14.54 20.06 9.80
CA ASN A 374 -13.78 19.98 11.04
C ASN A 374 -14.65 19.37 12.18
N ARG A 375 -14.08 18.39 12.86
CA ARG A 375 -14.64 17.76 14.06
C ARG A 375 -13.71 17.86 15.26
N GLY A 376 -12.47 18.27 15.04
CA GLY A 376 -11.48 18.49 16.09
C GLY A 376 -11.64 19.86 16.76
N ALA A 377 -11.24 19.99 18.02
CA ALA A 377 -11.18 21.28 18.68
C ALA A 377 -10.13 22.17 18.01
N VAL A 378 -10.45 23.47 17.88
CA VAL A 378 -9.58 24.52 17.35
C VAL A 378 -9.27 25.52 18.43
N GLU A 379 -8.00 25.73 18.72
CA GLU A 379 -7.56 26.64 19.78
C GLU A 379 -6.58 27.68 19.23
N GLY A 380 -6.97 28.94 19.27
CA GLY A 380 -6.15 30.08 18.94
C GLY A 380 -5.81 30.94 20.15
N ASN A 381 -4.69 31.63 20.09
CA ASN A 381 -4.36 32.66 21.08
C ASN A 381 -3.93 33.99 20.44
N GLY A 382 -4.44 34.27 19.26
CA GLY A 382 -4.20 35.48 18.45
C GLY A 382 -5.34 35.68 17.43
N ASP A 383 -5.06 36.26 16.27
CA ASP A 383 -6.08 36.70 15.33
C ASP A 383 -6.41 35.65 14.28
N ASN A 384 -7.62 35.70 13.70
CA ASN A 384 -8.11 34.87 12.60
C ASN A 384 -8.24 33.39 12.96
N VAL A 385 -9.17 33.07 13.84
CA VAL A 385 -9.44 31.69 14.26
C VAL A 385 -10.79 31.22 13.73
N GLY A 386 -10.81 30.15 12.95
CA GLY A 386 -12.00 29.61 12.36
C GLY A 386 -12.11 28.09 12.52
N GLY A 387 -13.31 27.58 12.72
CA GLY A 387 -13.55 26.16 12.86
C GLY A 387 -13.11 25.34 11.64
N VAL A 388 -13.09 25.94 10.44
CA VAL A 388 -12.63 25.31 9.19
C VAL A 388 -11.42 26.06 8.63
N ILE A 389 -11.51 27.37 8.46
CA ILE A 389 -10.44 28.19 7.89
C ILE A 389 -10.10 29.34 8.82
N GLY A 390 -8.84 29.53 9.14
CA GLY A 390 -8.39 30.65 9.96
C GLY A 390 -8.54 31.97 9.22
N ARG A 391 -7.84 32.13 8.08
CA ARG A 391 -7.92 33.30 7.21
C ARG A 391 -8.11 32.88 5.77
N MET A 392 -9.03 33.54 5.06
CA MET A 392 -9.28 33.34 3.62
C MET A 392 -9.01 34.63 2.87
N GLY A 393 -8.09 34.56 1.90
CA GLY A 393 -7.73 35.67 1.04
C GLY A 393 -8.67 35.87 -0.15
N SER A 394 -8.31 36.77 -1.05
CA SER A 394 -9.15 37.22 -2.16
C SER A 394 -9.45 36.16 -3.24
N ASN A 395 -10.64 36.30 -3.87
CA ASN A 395 -11.10 35.54 -5.06
C ASN A 395 -11.35 34.03 -4.87
N SER A 396 -11.71 33.60 -3.66
CA SER A 396 -12.03 32.18 -3.39
C SER A 396 -13.44 32.04 -2.86
N ASP A 397 -14.38 31.53 -3.64
CA ASP A 397 -15.71 31.17 -3.15
C ASP A 397 -15.62 29.94 -2.21
N GLY A 398 -16.32 29.98 -1.10
CA GLY A 398 -16.40 28.88 -0.13
C GLY A 398 -17.74 28.17 -0.21
N SER A 399 -17.73 26.85 -0.20
CA SER A 399 -18.97 26.07 -0.17
C SER A 399 -18.80 24.72 0.53
N LYS A 400 -19.88 24.29 1.20
CA LYS A 400 -19.97 23.00 1.90
C LYS A 400 -18.95 22.84 3.05
N TYR A 401 -18.69 23.93 3.77
CA TYR A 401 -17.84 23.94 4.97
C TYR A 401 -18.66 23.63 6.21
N GLY A 402 -18.22 22.70 7.03
CA GLY A 402 -18.87 22.36 8.28
C GLY A 402 -17.91 22.33 9.46
N ASN A 403 -18.27 23.00 10.53
CA ASN A 403 -17.59 22.87 11.81
C ASN A 403 -18.47 22.20 12.85
N MET A 404 -17.93 21.17 13.48
CA MET A 404 -18.56 20.42 14.57
C MET A 404 -17.69 20.42 15.84
N GLY A 405 -16.44 20.88 15.72
CA GLY A 405 -15.52 21.01 16.85
C GLY A 405 -15.63 22.35 17.54
N ASP A 406 -15.31 22.42 18.83
CA ASP A 406 -15.27 23.67 19.57
C ASP A 406 -14.16 24.57 19.05
N VAL A 407 -14.42 25.88 18.97
CA VAL A 407 -13.47 26.92 18.60
C VAL A 407 -13.21 27.80 19.82
N THR A 408 -11.98 27.89 20.26
CA THR A 408 -11.56 28.72 21.40
C THR A 408 -10.50 29.71 20.96
N ASN A 409 -10.64 30.98 21.32
CA ASN A 409 -9.66 32.01 20.99
C ASN A 409 -9.53 33.06 22.10
N THR A 410 -8.39 33.79 22.11
CA THR A 410 -8.15 34.94 22.98
C THR A 410 -7.98 36.25 22.23
N GLY A 411 -7.87 36.20 20.88
CA GLY A 411 -7.70 37.37 20.01
C GLY A 411 -8.92 37.74 19.20
N LYS A 412 -8.72 38.42 18.06
CA LYS A 412 -9.76 38.96 17.19
C LYS A 412 -10.14 38.02 16.07
N TYR A 413 -11.28 38.27 15.42
CA TYR A 413 -11.77 37.59 14.22
C TYR A 413 -11.96 36.10 14.45
N THR A 414 -12.89 35.77 15.34
CA THR A 414 -13.21 34.39 15.66
C THR A 414 -14.51 33.97 15.01
N GLY A 415 -14.49 32.96 14.14
CA GLY A 415 -15.69 32.45 13.49
C GLY A 415 -15.87 30.93 13.68
N GLY A 416 -17.10 30.51 13.78
CA GLY A 416 -17.42 29.09 13.86
C GLY A 416 -16.99 28.30 12.62
N VAL A 417 -16.87 28.95 11.46
CA VAL A 417 -16.37 28.37 10.20
C VAL A 417 -15.10 29.07 9.73
N ILE A 418 -15.15 30.40 9.63
CA ILE A 418 -14.02 31.19 9.09
C ILE A 418 -13.65 32.29 10.09
N GLY A 419 -12.39 32.44 10.44
CA GLY A 419 -11.88 33.50 11.31
C GLY A 419 -12.02 34.86 10.65
N SER A 420 -11.35 35.08 9.54
CA SER A 420 -11.49 36.29 8.70
C SER A 420 -11.49 35.97 7.21
N TRP A 421 -12.23 36.81 6.48
CA TRP A 421 -12.34 36.70 5.02
C TRP A 421 -12.29 38.09 4.40
N ASP A 422 -11.23 38.34 3.63
CA ASP A 422 -10.86 39.65 3.11
C ASP A 422 -11.20 39.83 1.61
N SER A 423 -12.42 39.57 1.11
CA SER A 423 -12.69 39.92 -0.29
C SER A 423 -14.09 39.68 -0.87
N ASN A 424 -14.27 40.10 -2.13
CA ASN A 424 -15.45 40.10 -2.97
C ASN A 424 -15.94 38.73 -3.41
N THR A 425 -16.07 37.76 -2.51
CA THR A 425 -16.42 36.36 -2.77
C THR A 425 -17.60 35.91 -1.92
N SER A 426 -18.14 34.74 -2.18
CA SER A 426 -19.34 34.22 -1.53
C SER A 426 -19.08 32.98 -0.68
N LEU A 427 -19.79 32.85 0.44
CA LEU A 427 -19.85 31.63 1.24
C LEU A 427 -21.22 31.00 1.10
N GLU A 428 -21.26 29.73 0.69
CA GLU A 428 -22.53 29.03 0.54
C GLU A 428 -22.54 27.68 1.27
N ASN A 429 -23.73 27.22 1.65
CA ASN A 429 -23.97 25.87 2.12
C ASN A 429 -23.01 25.44 3.24
N SER A 430 -22.85 26.31 4.23
CA SER A 430 -21.87 26.08 5.30
C SER A 430 -22.52 26.16 6.68
N PHE A 431 -21.93 25.46 7.66
CA PHE A 431 -22.54 25.40 8.99
C PHE A 431 -21.52 25.34 10.12
N ASN A 432 -21.98 25.79 11.30
CA ASN A 432 -21.28 25.58 12.57
C ASN A 432 -22.25 25.08 13.66
N ILE A 433 -21.90 23.93 14.24
CA ILE A 433 -22.60 23.39 15.42
C ILE A 433 -21.67 23.24 16.63
N GLY A 434 -20.38 23.52 16.47
CA GLY A 434 -19.41 23.59 17.55
C GLY A 434 -19.60 24.88 18.38
N ASN A 435 -19.20 24.84 19.63
CA ASN A 435 -19.21 26.04 20.47
C ASN A 435 -18.10 26.98 20.01
N VAL A 436 -18.38 28.27 20.06
CA VAL A 436 -17.38 29.33 19.90
C VAL A 436 -17.17 29.99 21.26
N VAL A 437 -15.95 30.02 21.77
CA VAL A 437 -15.60 30.56 23.09
C VAL A 437 -14.45 31.54 22.95
N VAL A 438 -14.66 32.78 23.37
CA VAL A 438 -13.65 33.82 23.32
C VAL A 438 -13.43 34.40 24.71
N THR A 439 -12.15 34.48 25.16
CA THR A 439 -11.82 34.84 26.54
C THR A 439 -10.82 35.97 26.69
N GLY A 440 -10.25 36.51 25.60
CA GLY A 440 -9.26 37.58 25.63
C GLY A 440 -9.86 38.98 25.91
N GLU A 441 -9.11 39.87 26.51
CA GLU A 441 -9.50 41.28 26.71
C GLU A 441 -9.62 42.02 25.35
N ASP A 442 -8.85 41.62 24.34
CA ASP A 442 -8.88 42.16 22.97
C ASP A 442 -9.88 41.38 22.05
N ALA A 443 -10.66 40.48 22.62
CA ALA A 443 -11.58 39.69 21.86
C ALA A 443 -12.66 40.58 21.21
N ALA A 444 -12.67 40.55 19.87
CA ALA A 444 -13.62 41.32 19.07
C ALA A 444 -13.97 40.54 17.80
N ASP A 445 -15.06 40.90 17.18
CA ASP A 445 -15.51 40.36 15.89
C ASP A 445 -15.69 38.83 15.97
N VAL A 446 -16.65 38.39 16.77
CA VAL A 446 -16.98 36.98 16.99
C VAL A 446 -18.28 36.65 16.28
N GLY A 447 -18.23 35.68 15.36
CA GLY A 447 -19.41 35.26 14.59
C GLY A 447 -19.68 33.75 14.64
N GLY A 448 -20.95 33.40 14.54
CA GLY A 448 -21.38 32.01 14.47
C GLY A 448 -20.85 31.28 13.23
N ILE A 449 -20.66 32.01 12.13
CA ILE A 449 -20.06 31.52 10.88
C ILE A 449 -18.71 32.21 10.62
N ALA A 450 -18.66 33.54 10.57
CA ALA A 450 -17.43 34.27 10.29
C ALA A 450 -17.13 35.32 11.33
N GLY A 451 -15.89 35.41 11.81
CA GLY A 451 -15.47 36.48 12.73
C GLY A 451 -15.48 37.81 11.99
N ARG A 452 -14.76 37.93 10.88
CA ARG A 452 -14.80 39.08 9.99
C ARG A 452 -15.14 38.66 8.57
N PHE A 453 -16.03 39.35 7.91
CA PHE A 453 -16.46 39.11 6.54
C PHE A 453 -16.65 40.40 5.78
N THR A 454 -15.87 40.60 4.72
CA THR A 454 -16.00 41.71 3.76
C THR A 454 -16.44 41.26 2.36
N GLY A 455 -16.91 40.01 2.27
CA GLY A 455 -17.31 39.34 1.02
C GLY A 455 -18.63 39.84 0.45
N VAL A 456 -19.05 39.24 -0.68
CA VAL A 456 -20.26 39.66 -1.43
C VAL A 456 -21.50 39.04 -0.87
N ASN A 457 -21.55 37.74 -0.61
CA ASN A 457 -22.74 37.02 -0.16
C ASN A 457 -22.44 35.92 0.86
N ILE A 458 -23.33 35.75 1.81
CA ILE A 458 -23.43 34.51 2.63
C ILE A 458 -24.81 33.92 2.36
N LYS A 459 -24.89 32.66 1.93
CA LYS A 459 -26.14 32.04 1.51
C LYS A 459 -26.25 30.59 1.94
N ASN A 460 -27.50 30.20 2.37
CA ASN A 460 -27.80 28.84 2.76
C ASN A 460 -26.87 28.31 3.86
N CYS A 461 -26.61 29.11 4.88
CA CYS A 461 -25.75 28.78 6.00
C CYS A 461 -26.52 28.71 7.30
N TYR A 462 -26.02 28.00 8.29
CA TYR A 462 -26.60 28.03 9.62
C TYR A 462 -25.55 27.83 10.72
N HIS A 463 -25.93 28.31 11.93
CA HIS A 463 -25.15 28.00 13.15
C HIS A 463 -26.06 27.83 14.38
N THR A 464 -25.47 27.28 15.45
CA THR A 464 -26.19 27.01 16.70
C THR A 464 -25.57 27.76 17.90
N THR A 465 -24.71 28.76 17.64
CA THR A 465 -24.04 29.56 18.69
C THR A 465 -24.89 30.74 19.18
N GLU A 466 -24.48 31.36 20.26
CA GLU A 466 -25.09 32.60 20.79
C GLU A 466 -24.64 33.89 20.08
N TYR A 467 -23.63 33.80 19.21
CA TYR A 467 -23.11 34.94 18.46
C TYR A 467 -23.87 35.20 17.16
N PRO A 468 -23.83 36.44 16.60
CA PRO A 468 -24.38 36.72 15.27
C PRO A 468 -23.70 35.90 14.17
N LEU A 469 -24.30 35.81 13.00
CA LEU A 469 -23.73 35.10 11.84
C LEU A 469 -22.30 35.58 11.52
N ILE A 470 -22.11 36.93 11.58
CA ILE A 470 -20.84 37.63 11.32
C ILE A 470 -20.48 38.46 12.53
N GLY A 471 -19.22 38.50 12.92
CA GLY A 471 -18.68 39.23 14.05
C GLY A 471 -18.31 40.70 13.74
N ASN A 472 -18.39 41.16 12.50
CA ASN A 472 -18.00 42.51 12.11
C ASN A 472 -18.63 43.59 13.01
N GLY A 473 -17.84 44.57 13.43
CA GLY A 473 -18.30 45.70 14.20
C GLY A 473 -19.34 46.57 13.46
N GLU A 474 -20.04 47.43 14.18
CA GLU A 474 -21.12 48.25 13.61
C GLU A 474 -20.71 49.14 12.43
N ALA A 475 -19.44 49.51 12.33
CA ALA A 475 -18.91 50.36 11.25
C ALA A 475 -18.93 49.71 9.86
N GLU A 476 -18.99 48.38 9.77
CA GLU A 476 -18.99 47.63 8.51
C GLU A 476 -20.34 47.02 8.14
N LYS A 477 -21.39 47.23 8.99
CA LYS A 477 -22.76 46.70 8.77
C LYS A 477 -23.36 47.14 7.45
N ASP A 478 -23.23 48.40 7.09
CA ASP A 478 -23.82 48.98 5.89
C ASP A 478 -23.28 48.42 4.58
N GLU A 479 -22.07 47.90 4.58
CA GLU A 479 -21.46 47.30 3.39
C GLU A 479 -21.98 45.88 3.10
N ILE A 480 -22.52 45.18 4.12
CA ILE A 480 -22.92 43.77 4.03
C ILE A 480 -24.45 43.61 3.98
N THR A 481 -25.21 44.64 4.40
CA THR A 481 -26.68 44.62 4.45
C THR A 481 -27.30 44.28 3.10
N GLY A 482 -28.12 43.22 3.06
CA GLY A 482 -28.77 42.73 1.83
C GLY A 482 -27.98 41.60 1.09
N LYS A 483 -26.75 41.26 1.54
CA LYS A 483 -25.93 40.19 0.97
C LYS A 483 -26.12 38.83 1.70
N ILE A 484 -26.87 38.79 2.80
CA ILE A 484 -27.21 37.58 3.53
C ILE A 484 -28.58 37.06 3.08
N SER A 485 -28.64 35.81 2.70
CA SER A 485 -29.87 35.16 2.25
C SER A 485 -29.95 33.70 2.65
N ASN A 486 -31.12 33.29 3.08
CA ASN A 486 -31.43 31.92 3.48
C ASN A 486 -30.47 31.37 4.56
N CYS A 487 -30.13 32.23 5.55
CA CYS A 487 -29.25 31.87 6.65
C CYS A 487 -30.02 31.78 7.95
N TYR A 488 -29.70 30.80 8.78
CA TYR A 488 -30.47 30.47 9.97
C TYR A 488 -29.58 30.37 11.21
N CYS A 489 -30.06 30.90 12.32
CA CYS A 489 -29.49 30.67 13.65
C CYS A 489 -30.51 30.02 14.60
N MET A 490 -29.97 29.28 15.57
CA MET A 490 -30.80 28.71 16.64
C MET A 490 -31.18 29.79 17.64
N GLU A 491 -32.33 29.64 18.29
CA GLU A 491 -32.89 30.58 19.27
C GLU A 491 -32.00 30.99 20.45
N LYS A 492 -30.85 30.42 20.60
CA LYS A 492 -29.80 30.85 21.55
C LYS A 492 -29.16 32.16 21.14
N ASN A 493 -29.15 32.51 19.87
CA ASN A 493 -28.64 33.78 19.38
C ASN A 493 -29.60 34.90 19.76
N THR A 494 -29.17 35.82 20.61
CA THR A 494 -29.94 36.97 21.07
C THR A 494 -29.73 38.21 20.19
N LEU A 495 -28.76 38.19 19.27
CA LEU A 495 -28.41 39.33 18.39
C LEU A 495 -28.19 38.82 16.96
N PRO A 496 -29.23 38.35 16.25
CA PRO A 496 -29.08 37.89 14.88
C PRO A 496 -28.63 39.02 13.97
N TRP A 497 -27.81 38.69 12.97
CA TRP A 497 -27.38 39.64 11.93
C TRP A 497 -28.59 40.02 11.03
N ASP A 498 -28.53 41.20 10.41
CA ASP A 498 -29.60 41.62 9.49
C ASP A 498 -29.65 40.66 8.27
N GLY A 499 -30.84 40.10 8.00
CA GLY A 499 -31.01 39.03 6.98
C GLY A 499 -30.83 37.60 7.50
N GLU A 500 -30.37 37.41 8.73
CA GLU A 500 -30.35 36.13 9.42
C GLU A 500 -31.70 35.81 10.07
N ILE A 501 -32.14 34.56 9.96
CA ILE A 501 -33.45 34.10 10.44
C ILE A 501 -33.29 33.21 11.67
N THR A 502 -33.79 33.66 12.81
CA THR A 502 -33.82 32.87 14.04
C THR A 502 -34.88 31.78 13.95
N LYS A 503 -34.52 30.56 14.27
CA LYS A 503 -35.40 29.40 14.32
C LYS A 503 -35.30 28.70 15.68
N THR A 504 -36.41 28.07 16.08
CA THR A 504 -36.46 27.30 17.33
C THR A 504 -35.62 26.04 17.25
N THR A 505 -35.19 25.53 18.39
CA THR A 505 -34.52 24.21 18.47
C THR A 505 -35.35 23.12 17.81
N LYS A 506 -36.66 23.18 17.91
CA LYS A 506 -37.58 22.26 17.23
C LYS A 506 -37.46 22.32 15.72
N ALA A 507 -37.42 23.52 15.12
CA ALA A 507 -37.26 23.69 13.67
C ALA A 507 -35.92 23.08 13.14
N PHE A 508 -34.87 23.07 13.96
CA PHE A 508 -33.61 22.41 13.65
C PHE A 508 -33.71 20.89 13.75
N THR A 509 -34.55 20.34 14.64
CA THR A 509 -34.63 18.89 14.89
C THR A 509 -35.70 18.20 14.05
N ASP A 510 -36.72 18.90 13.57
CA ASP A 510 -37.85 18.32 12.83
C ASP A 510 -37.72 18.45 11.30
N GLY A 511 -36.59 18.97 10.79
CA GLY A 511 -36.27 19.03 9.37
C GLY A 511 -36.67 20.35 8.69
N GLU A 512 -37.34 21.28 9.36
CA GLU A 512 -37.74 22.57 8.77
C GLU A 512 -36.54 23.33 8.22
N VAL A 513 -35.48 23.50 9.03
CA VAL A 513 -34.28 24.25 8.59
C VAL A 513 -33.55 23.51 7.46
N ALA A 514 -33.47 22.19 7.50
CA ALA A 514 -32.88 21.42 6.43
C ALA A 514 -33.61 21.59 5.09
N TYR A 515 -34.96 21.61 5.15
CA TYR A 515 -35.77 21.85 3.97
C TYR A 515 -35.60 23.27 3.42
N LEU A 516 -35.58 24.26 4.28
CA LEU A 516 -35.52 25.68 3.92
C LEU A 516 -34.13 26.05 3.32
N LEU A 517 -33.06 25.44 3.79
CA LEU A 517 -31.70 25.66 3.28
C LEU A 517 -31.57 25.28 1.80
N ASP A 518 -32.32 24.32 1.30
CA ASP A 518 -32.40 23.99 -0.13
C ASP A 518 -33.40 24.83 -0.92
N GLY A 519 -34.03 25.81 -0.29
CA GLY A 519 -35.09 26.63 -0.86
C GLY A 519 -36.46 26.01 -0.65
N SER A 520 -37.51 26.80 -0.88
CA SER A 520 -38.90 26.37 -0.68
C SER A 520 -39.75 26.68 -1.91
N GLY A 521 -40.81 25.88 -2.17
CA GLY A 521 -41.67 26.03 -3.32
C GLY A 521 -40.90 26.03 -4.64
N ASP A 522 -41.22 26.98 -5.52
CA ASP A 522 -40.57 27.11 -6.86
C ASP A 522 -39.09 27.49 -6.78
N SER A 523 -38.60 27.95 -5.65
CA SER A 523 -37.19 28.27 -5.43
C SER A 523 -36.34 27.08 -4.96
N ARG A 524 -36.98 25.92 -4.73
CA ARG A 524 -36.24 24.70 -4.30
C ARG A 524 -35.34 24.23 -5.40
N ARG A 525 -34.08 23.89 -5.05
CA ARG A 525 -33.06 23.44 -5.98
C ARG A 525 -33.39 22.08 -6.57
N ALA A 526 -32.99 21.87 -7.81
CA ALA A 526 -33.06 20.55 -8.44
C ALA A 526 -32.11 19.55 -7.80
N GLU A 527 -30.93 20.00 -7.36
CA GLU A 527 -29.95 19.22 -6.60
C GLU A 527 -29.99 19.64 -5.12
N LEU A 528 -30.44 18.74 -4.25
CA LEU A 528 -30.55 18.99 -2.83
C LEU A 528 -29.17 18.80 -2.17
N ILE A 529 -28.75 19.78 -1.41
CA ILE A 529 -27.47 19.80 -0.71
C ILE A 529 -27.63 19.44 0.75
N TRP A 530 -28.78 19.87 1.33
CA TRP A 530 -29.08 19.67 2.72
C TRP A 530 -30.07 18.54 2.94
N GLY A 531 -29.90 17.82 4.02
CA GLY A 531 -30.82 16.80 4.44
C GLY A 531 -30.74 16.60 5.94
N GLN A 532 -31.61 15.73 6.47
CA GLN A 532 -31.64 15.42 7.89
C GLN A 532 -32.38 14.11 8.10
N LYS A 533 -31.83 13.18 8.85
CA LYS A 533 -32.62 12.03 9.35
C LYS A 533 -33.41 12.47 10.55
N ILE A 534 -34.68 12.81 10.30
CA ILE A 534 -35.58 13.31 11.33
C ILE A 534 -35.74 12.29 12.47
N GLY A 535 -35.69 12.76 13.71
CA GLY A 535 -35.67 11.89 14.90
C GLY A 535 -34.32 11.33 15.30
N THR A 536 -33.28 11.52 14.48
CA THR A 536 -31.89 11.11 14.77
C THR A 536 -30.94 12.30 14.78
N ASP A 537 -30.91 13.05 13.66
CA ASP A 537 -30.04 14.21 13.53
C ASP A 537 -30.65 15.41 14.27
N GLN A 538 -29.83 16.11 15.03
CA GLN A 538 -30.26 17.29 15.79
C GLN A 538 -30.23 18.57 14.96
N THR A 539 -29.57 18.55 13.80
CA THR A 539 -29.41 19.69 12.91
C THR A 539 -29.32 19.22 11.45
N PRO A 540 -29.50 20.12 10.46
CA PRO A 540 -29.27 19.82 9.06
C PRO A 540 -27.88 19.25 8.80
N VAL A 541 -27.78 18.34 7.84
CA VAL A 541 -26.56 17.63 7.44
C VAL A 541 -26.33 17.81 5.94
N LEU A 542 -25.11 18.15 5.55
CA LEU A 542 -24.71 18.18 4.13
C LEU A 542 -24.75 16.75 3.55
N GLY A 543 -25.46 16.56 2.44
CA GLY A 543 -25.67 15.24 1.85
C GLY A 543 -26.50 14.29 2.71
N GLY A 544 -27.28 14.83 3.67
CA GLY A 544 -28.14 14.05 4.54
C GLY A 544 -29.40 13.52 3.84
N MET A 545 -30.23 12.80 4.60
CA MET A 545 -31.51 12.30 4.08
C MET A 545 -32.41 13.44 3.64
N THR A 546 -32.98 13.33 2.46
CA THR A 546 -33.92 14.32 1.92
C THR A 546 -35.07 14.58 2.89
N VAL A 547 -35.39 15.85 3.07
CA VAL A 547 -36.54 16.31 3.83
C VAL A 547 -37.60 16.83 2.87
N TYR A 548 -38.84 16.36 3.03
CA TYR A 548 -40.01 16.77 2.27
C TYR A 548 -40.94 17.56 3.16
N GLN A 549 -41.69 18.46 2.58
CA GLN A 549 -42.72 19.25 3.28
C GLN A 549 -44.13 18.85 2.81
N ASP A 550 -45.00 18.56 3.76
CA ASP A 550 -46.43 18.40 3.54
C ASP A 550 -47.18 19.33 4.47
N GLY A 551 -47.66 20.43 3.93
CA GLY A 551 -48.26 21.50 4.73
C GLY A 551 -47.25 22.11 5.71
N SER A 552 -47.45 21.91 7.00
CA SER A 552 -46.56 22.36 8.09
C SER A 552 -45.70 21.22 8.68
N ILE A 553 -45.74 20.04 8.08
CA ILE A 553 -45.03 18.85 8.58
C ILE A 553 -43.83 18.58 7.66
N TYR A 554 -42.70 18.30 8.30
CA TYR A 554 -41.48 17.87 7.59
C TYR A 554 -41.23 16.39 7.87
N SER A 555 -40.90 15.63 6.84
CA SER A 555 -40.68 14.19 6.93
C SER A 555 -39.65 13.69 5.97
N ASN A 556 -39.09 12.51 6.22
CA ASN A 556 -38.24 11.81 5.25
C ASN A 556 -39.04 10.90 4.30
N ALA A 557 -40.37 10.91 4.40
CA ALA A 557 -41.28 10.09 3.61
C ALA A 557 -42.04 10.93 2.60
N ASP A 558 -41.59 10.97 1.39
CA ASP A 558 -42.38 11.38 0.21
C ASP A 558 -41.68 11.00 -1.06
N GLY A 559 -42.38 10.36 -2.00
CA GLY A 559 -41.85 9.85 -3.24
C GLY A 559 -40.54 9.06 -3.04
N HIS A 560 -40.40 7.86 -3.52
CA HIS A 560 -39.22 7.05 -3.27
C HIS A 560 -37.96 7.67 -3.88
N HIS A 561 -37.12 8.29 -3.04
CA HIS A 561 -35.81 8.79 -3.43
C HIS A 561 -34.76 7.71 -3.18
N TYR A 562 -34.47 6.93 -4.21
CA TYR A 562 -33.55 5.83 -4.10
C TYR A 562 -32.10 6.28 -4.12
N GLY A 563 -31.29 5.79 -3.19
CA GLY A 563 -29.84 5.91 -3.19
C GLY A 563 -29.19 5.15 -4.35
N ALA A 564 -27.87 5.27 -4.46
CA ALA A 564 -27.10 4.60 -5.51
C ALA A 564 -27.32 3.08 -5.50
N PRO A 565 -27.55 2.45 -6.67
CA PRO A 565 -27.76 1.00 -6.76
C PRO A 565 -26.56 0.20 -6.27
N GLN A 566 -26.83 -0.89 -5.56
CA GLN A 566 -25.86 -1.89 -5.17
C GLN A 566 -26.04 -3.16 -5.99
N TYR A 567 -24.94 -3.75 -6.44
CA TYR A 567 -24.97 -4.93 -7.31
C TYR A 567 -24.34 -6.13 -6.62
N THR A 568 -25.03 -7.26 -6.64
CA THR A 568 -24.56 -8.51 -6.03
C THR A 568 -24.65 -9.66 -7.03
N TRP A 569 -23.52 -10.31 -7.31
CA TRP A 569 -23.45 -11.46 -8.18
C TRP A 569 -23.63 -12.76 -7.39
N SER A 570 -24.55 -13.61 -7.85
CA SER A 570 -24.65 -15.01 -7.42
C SER A 570 -23.64 -15.87 -8.18
N GLU A 571 -22.86 -16.67 -7.44
CA GLU A 571 -21.88 -17.58 -8.07
C GLU A 571 -22.50 -18.95 -8.48
N SER A 572 -23.72 -19.23 -8.05
CA SER A 572 -24.38 -20.52 -8.32
C SER A 572 -25.05 -20.59 -9.68
N ASP A 573 -25.65 -19.48 -10.13
CA ASP A 573 -26.44 -19.37 -11.35
C ASP A 573 -26.06 -18.22 -12.26
N MET A 574 -25.01 -17.47 -11.88
CA MET A 574 -24.53 -16.28 -12.58
C MET A 574 -25.63 -15.24 -12.81
N SER A 575 -26.52 -15.08 -11.86
CA SER A 575 -27.44 -13.96 -11.81
C SER A 575 -26.80 -12.75 -11.11
N CYS A 576 -27.21 -11.56 -11.49
CA CYS A 576 -26.87 -10.33 -10.83
C CYS A 576 -28.12 -9.68 -10.27
N THR A 577 -28.11 -9.36 -9.00
CA THR A 577 -29.17 -8.60 -8.32
C THR A 577 -28.70 -7.16 -8.16
N ALA A 578 -29.43 -6.24 -8.78
CA ALA A 578 -29.37 -4.82 -8.48
C ALA A 578 -30.38 -4.51 -7.39
N ARG A 579 -29.99 -3.69 -6.43
CA ARG A 579 -30.84 -3.29 -5.31
C ARG A 579 -30.56 -1.84 -4.98
N ARG A 580 -31.58 -1.05 -4.81
CA ARG A 580 -31.48 0.30 -4.22
C ARG A 580 -32.56 0.47 -3.16
N ILE A 581 -32.25 1.26 -2.16
CA ILE A 581 -33.13 1.53 -1.03
C ILE A 581 -33.50 3.01 -1.07
N CYS A 582 -34.77 3.30 -0.86
CA CYS A 582 -35.23 4.66 -0.64
C CYS A 582 -34.62 5.21 0.66
N GLU A 583 -33.86 6.28 0.56
CA GLU A 583 -33.19 6.90 1.71
C GLU A 583 -34.17 7.52 2.71
N GLY A 584 -35.41 7.78 2.29
CA GLY A 584 -36.44 8.36 3.12
C GLY A 584 -37.33 7.35 3.85
N CYS A 585 -37.71 6.24 3.24
CA CYS A 585 -38.70 5.31 3.79
C CYS A 585 -38.23 3.84 3.82
N GLU A 586 -36.96 3.56 3.51
CA GLU A 586 -36.38 2.23 3.46
C GLU A 586 -37.05 1.28 2.43
N ASN A 587 -37.97 1.79 1.59
CA ASN A 587 -38.55 0.98 0.53
C ASN A 587 -37.47 0.46 -0.41
N GLU A 588 -37.52 -0.85 -0.70
CA GLU A 588 -36.53 -1.52 -1.51
C GLU A 588 -37.02 -1.70 -2.94
N GLU A 589 -36.20 -1.32 -3.90
CA GLU A 589 -36.38 -1.67 -5.30
C GLU A 589 -35.24 -2.59 -5.71
N SER A 590 -35.60 -3.74 -6.20
CA SER A 590 -34.59 -4.72 -6.62
C SER A 590 -35.00 -5.46 -7.89
N GLU A 591 -34.01 -5.79 -8.70
CA GLU A 591 -34.18 -6.62 -9.90
C GLU A 591 -33.07 -7.66 -9.98
N THR A 592 -33.42 -8.89 -10.25
CA THR A 592 -32.46 -9.97 -10.45
C THR A 592 -32.53 -10.44 -11.89
N VAL A 593 -31.41 -10.47 -12.57
CA VAL A 593 -31.30 -10.91 -13.97
C VAL A 593 -30.26 -12.01 -14.09
N THR A 594 -30.56 -13.05 -14.90
CA THR A 594 -29.54 -14.03 -15.28
C THR A 594 -28.67 -13.45 -16.37
N ALA A 595 -27.36 -13.42 -16.16
CA ALA A 595 -26.42 -12.83 -17.10
C ALA A 595 -26.26 -13.68 -18.36
N SER A 596 -26.29 -13.05 -19.52
CA SER A 596 -25.77 -13.63 -20.76
C SER A 596 -24.25 -13.75 -20.71
N TYR A 597 -23.63 -14.62 -21.46
CA TYR A 597 -22.16 -14.68 -21.47
C TYR A 597 -21.60 -14.94 -22.87
N THR A 598 -20.37 -14.47 -23.05
CA THR A 598 -19.48 -14.87 -24.16
C THR A 598 -18.37 -15.73 -23.60
N GLU A 599 -17.88 -16.71 -24.34
CA GLU A 599 -16.85 -17.65 -23.92
C GLU A 599 -15.72 -17.73 -24.93
N GLU A 600 -14.53 -17.49 -24.45
CA GLU A 600 -13.29 -17.85 -25.12
C GLU A 600 -12.72 -19.09 -24.43
N LYS A 601 -12.70 -20.21 -25.18
CA LYS A 601 -12.24 -21.50 -24.62
C LYS A 601 -10.76 -21.46 -24.28
N ALA A 602 -10.38 -22.11 -23.18
CA ALA A 602 -9.00 -22.30 -22.81
C ALA A 602 -8.26 -23.16 -23.86
N GLY A 603 -7.10 -22.72 -24.26
CA GLY A 603 -6.14 -23.49 -25.02
C GLY A 603 -5.17 -24.27 -24.13
N CYS A 604 -4.24 -24.95 -24.73
CA CYS A 604 -3.22 -25.68 -23.93
C CYS A 604 -2.32 -24.74 -23.09
N GLU A 605 -1.97 -23.60 -23.62
CA GLU A 605 -1.06 -22.60 -22.99
C GLU A 605 -1.77 -21.26 -22.72
N THR A 606 -2.98 -21.09 -23.15
CA THR A 606 -3.76 -19.86 -22.99
C THR A 606 -4.96 -20.10 -22.09
N ASN A 607 -5.16 -19.24 -21.12
CA ASN A 607 -6.34 -19.25 -20.27
C ASN A 607 -7.60 -18.95 -21.10
N GLY A 608 -8.67 -19.60 -20.78
CA GLY A 608 -10.00 -19.28 -21.30
C GLY A 608 -10.62 -18.15 -20.49
N LYS A 609 -11.62 -17.52 -21.08
CA LYS A 609 -12.34 -16.40 -20.46
C LYS A 609 -13.85 -16.58 -20.69
N LYS A 610 -14.63 -16.42 -19.63
CA LYS A 610 -16.07 -16.20 -19.72
C LYS A 610 -16.38 -14.81 -19.21
N GLU A 611 -17.03 -14.02 -20.04
CA GLU A 611 -17.47 -12.67 -19.71
C GLU A 611 -19.00 -12.65 -19.66
N TYR A 612 -19.50 -12.45 -18.46
CA TYR A 612 -20.91 -12.39 -18.14
C TYR A 612 -21.39 -10.94 -18.19
N LYS A 613 -22.56 -10.71 -18.79
CA LYS A 613 -23.21 -9.40 -18.88
C LYS A 613 -24.63 -9.50 -18.34
N ALA A 614 -24.91 -8.73 -17.28
CA ALA A 614 -26.22 -8.59 -16.69
C ALA A 614 -26.85 -7.27 -17.15
N GLU A 615 -27.97 -7.33 -17.82
CA GLU A 615 -28.74 -6.19 -18.33
C GLU A 615 -30.08 -6.13 -17.61
N PHE A 616 -30.32 -5.02 -16.92
CA PHE A 616 -31.54 -4.80 -16.16
C PHE A 616 -32.62 -4.09 -17.03
N LYS A 617 -33.88 -4.35 -16.74
CA LYS A 617 -35.01 -3.68 -17.38
C LYS A 617 -35.25 -2.29 -16.78
N ASN A 618 -34.98 -2.15 -15.47
CA ASN A 618 -35.08 -0.88 -14.81
C ASN A 618 -33.95 0.04 -15.27
N PRO A 619 -34.27 1.18 -15.93
CA PRO A 619 -33.25 2.07 -16.47
C PRO A 619 -32.36 2.74 -15.40
N SER A 620 -32.73 2.63 -14.14
CA SER A 620 -31.92 3.14 -13.02
C SER A 620 -30.81 2.16 -12.59
N PHE A 621 -30.76 0.96 -13.16
CA PHE A 621 -29.73 -0.01 -12.89
C PHE A 621 -28.78 -0.12 -14.08
N GLU A 622 -27.49 0.08 -13.81
CA GLU A 622 -26.47 0.01 -14.83
C GLU A 622 -26.10 -1.43 -15.18
N VAL A 623 -25.76 -1.65 -16.43
CA VAL A 623 -25.26 -2.94 -16.93
C VAL A 623 -24.02 -3.36 -16.13
N GLN A 624 -24.04 -4.58 -15.61
CA GLN A 624 -22.90 -5.13 -14.88
C GLN A 624 -22.19 -6.20 -15.70
N THR A 625 -20.87 -6.23 -15.60
CA THR A 625 -20.05 -7.27 -16.23
C THR A 625 -19.21 -8.01 -15.19
N LYS A 626 -19.02 -9.33 -15.40
CA LYS A 626 -18.18 -10.17 -14.56
C LYS A 626 -17.36 -11.12 -15.42
N THR A 627 -16.06 -11.06 -15.26
CA THR A 627 -15.15 -11.94 -15.99
C THR A 627 -14.71 -13.11 -15.10
N ILE A 628 -14.79 -14.32 -15.62
CA ILE A 628 -14.25 -15.52 -14.98
C ILE A 628 -13.19 -16.11 -15.90
N MET A 629 -11.97 -16.23 -15.41
CA MET A 629 -10.89 -16.89 -16.13
C MET A 629 -10.90 -18.37 -15.83
N THR A 630 -10.70 -19.17 -16.87
CA THR A 630 -10.49 -20.63 -16.78
C THR A 630 -9.01 -20.88 -17.05
N ASP A 631 -8.38 -21.65 -16.19
CA ASP A 631 -6.97 -21.97 -16.38
C ASP A 631 -6.77 -22.71 -17.71
N SER A 632 -5.62 -22.50 -18.34
CA SER A 632 -5.21 -23.22 -19.55
C SER A 632 -5.29 -24.73 -19.34
N LEU A 633 -5.65 -25.45 -20.37
CA LEU A 633 -5.87 -26.91 -20.30
C LEU A 633 -4.60 -27.69 -19.98
N GLY A 634 -3.44 -27.06 -20.22
CA GLY A 634 -2.18 -27.77 -20.19
C GLY A 634 -2.05 -28.76 -21.35
N HIS A 635 -0.92 -29.44 -21.41
CA HIS A 635 -0.70 -30.49 -22.35
C HIS A 635 -1.02 -31.84 -21.70
N ASP A 636 -1.91 -32.61 -22.30
CA ASP A 636 -2.27 -33.93 -21.80
C ASP A 636 -1.78 -35.03 -22.78
N VAL A 637 -0.96 -35.92 -22.25
CA VAL A 637 -0.45 -37.12 -22.92
C VAL A 637 -0.80 -38.41 -22.20
N THR A 638 -1.76 -38.36 -21.25
CA THR A 638 -2.25 -39.52 -20.51
C THR A 638 -2.81 -40.54 -21.49
N ASP A 639 -2.30 -41.77 -21.46
CA ASP A 639 -2.65 -42.85 -22.40
C ASP A 639 -2.46 -42.51 -23.89
N ALA A 640 -1.70 -41.50 -24.25
CA ALA A 640 -1.37 -41.23 -25.64
C ALA A 640 -0.42 -42.29 -26.21
N VAL A 641 -0.75 -42.79 -27.35
CA VAL A 641 0.09 -43.74 -28.09
C VAL A 641 1.33 -42.98 -28.62
N TRP A 642 2.45 -43.68 -28.67
CA TRP A 642 3.66 -43.12 -29.27
C TRP A 642 3.50 -42.92 -30.77
N SER A 643 3.56 -41.69 -31.23
CA SER A 643 3.83 -41.29 -32.59
C SER A 643 5.31 -41.39 -32.89
N LYS A 644 5.70 -41.77 -34.07
CA LYS A 644 7.11 -42.03 -34.42
C LYS A 644 7.40 -41.74 -35.90
N ASP A 645 8.61 -41.31 -36.16
CA ASP A 645 9.21 -41.24 -37.52
C ASP A 645 10.59 -41.92 -37.50
N GLU A 646 11.36 -41.78 -38.55
CA GLU A 646 12.70 -42.40 -38.66
C GLU A 646 13.70 -41.89 -37.62
N LYS A 647 13.49 -40.73 -36.99
CA LYS A 647 14.47 -40.05 -36.12
C LYS A 647 14.07 -40.08 -34.66
N ALA A 648 12.76 -39.98 -34.38
CA ALA A 648 12.31 -39.73 -33.01
C ALA A 648 10.91 -40.34 -32.78
N HIS A 649 10.57 -40.46 -31.53
CA HIS A 649 9.20 -40.75 -31.08
C HIS A 649 8.71 -39.62 -30.17
N TRP A 650 7.42 -39.38 -30.12
CA TRP A 650 6.76 -38.39 -29.30
C TRP A 650 5.32 -38.80 -28.98
N LYS A 651 4.71 -38.09 -28.07
CA LYS A 651 3.29 -38.18 -27.82
C LYS A 651 2.62 -36.89 -28.24
N ASP A 652 1.56 -37.01 -29.00
CA ASP A 652 0.76 -35.88 -29.42
C ASP A 652 -0.17 -35.42 -28.28
N CYS A 653 -0.28 -34.12 -28.10
CA CYS A 653 -1.17 -33.57 -27.10
C CYS A 653 -2.63 -33.86 -27.39
N LYS A 654 -3.36 -34.53 -26.49
CA LYS A 654 -4.76 -34.86 -26.64
C LYS A 654 -5.68 -33.65 -26.73
N ASN A 655 -5.24 -32.50 -26.21
CA ASN A 655 -5.99 -31.24 -26.29
C ASN A 655 -5.89 -30.55 -27.67
N GLY A 656 -5.33 -31.23 -28.68
CA GLY A 656 -5.40 -30.84 -30.08
C GLY A 656 -4.51 -29.63 -30.47
N CYS A 657 -3.53 -29.24 -29.66
CA CYS A 657 -2.65 -28.10 -29.98
C CYS A 657 -1.52 -28.44 -30.98
N GLY A 658 -1.37 -29.69 -31.41
CA GLY A 658 -0.33 -30.14 -32.34
C GLY A 658 1.08 -30.19 -31.75
N LYS A 659 1.26 -29.97 -30.45
CA LYS A 659 2.59 -29.99 -29.81
C LYS A 659 3.02 -31.43 -29.55
N LYS A 660 4.22 -31.76 -30.00
CA LYS A 660 4.89 -33.06 -29.78
C LYS A 660 5.51 -33.01 -28.36
N LEU A 661 5.06 -33.88 -27.49
CA LEU A 661 5.54 -33.94 -26.11
C LEU A 661 6.32 -35.21 -25.84
N GLU A 662 7.14 -35.22 -24.84
CA GLU A 662 8.05 -36.35 -24.52
C GLU A 662 8.88 -36.80 -25.75
N GLN A 663 9.18 -35.87 -26.65
CA GLN A 663 9.95 -36.18 -27.87
C GLN A 663 11.37 -36.57 -27.49
N ALA A 664 11.79 -37.74 -27.97
CA ALA A 664 13.14 -38.22 -27.76
C ALA A 664 13.58 -39.04 -29.01
N GLU A 665 14.89 -39.15 -29.21
CA GLU A 665 15.45 -40.03 -30.21
C GLU A 665 15.19 -41.49 -29.86
N HIS A 666 15.22 -42.36 -30.86
CA HIS A 666 15.02 -43.79 -30.66
C HIS A 666 16.11 -44.45 -29.84
N THR A 667 15.74 -45.19 -28.80
CA THR A 667 16.66 -46.06 -28.04
C THR A 667 16.46 -47.49 -28.52
N PHE A 668 17.34 -47.91 -29.38
CA PHE A 668 17.27 -49.24 -30.02
C PHE A 668 17.78 -50.33 -29.10
N GLN A 669 17.10 -51.45 -29.13
CA GLN A 669 17.57 -52.75 -28.63
C GLN A 669 17.56 -53.77 -29.75
N THR A 670 18.53 -54.63 -29.75
CA THR A 670 18.58 -55.71 -30.77
C THR A 670 17.62 -56.82 -30.41
N ILE A 671 16.71 -57.15 -31.30
CA ILE A 671 15.81 -58.27 -31.18
C ILE A 671 16.32 -59.36 -32.15
N ILE A 672 16.49 -60.54 -31.64
CA ILE A 672 16.87 -61.70 -32.46
C ILE A 672 15.62 -62.33 -33.01
N ASP A 673 15.42 -62.20 -34.35
CA ASP A 673 14.25 -62.75 -35.03
C ASP A 673 14.37 -64.25 -35.24
N ARG A 674 15.59 -64.67 -35.49
CA ARG A 674 15.98 -66.07 -35.66
C ARG A 674 17.40 -66.29 -35.16
N GLN A 675 17.58 -67.23 -34.27
CA GLN A 675 18.89 -67.63 -33.75
C GLN A 675 19.77 -68.23 -34.89
N ALA A 676 21.01 -67.81 -34.96
CA ALA A 676 21.95 -68.51 -35.81
C ALA A 676 22.33 -69.86 -35.22
N THR A 677 22.46 -70.88 -36.04
CA THR A 677 22.96 -72.19 -35.66
C THR A 677 24.35 -72.45 -36.29
N GLU A 678 25.00 -73.56 -35.99
CA GLU A 678 26.29 -73.92 -36.59
C GLU A 678 26.24 -74.03 -38.11
N SER A 679 25.00 -74.18 -38.68
CA SER A 679 24.82 -74.44 -40.14
C SER A 679 23.82 -73.48 -40.80
N THR A 680 23.15 -72.63 -40.07
CA THR A 680 22.18 -71.67 -40.64
C THR A 680 22.34 -70.27 -39.98
N GLU A 681 22.35 -69.26 -40.85
CA GLU A 681 22.38 -67.86 -40.47
C GLU A 681 21.10 -67.46 -39.70
N GLY A 682 21.28 -66.67 -38.69
CA GLY A 682 20.23 -66.04 -37.94
C GLY A 682 19.82 -64.66 -38.54
N SER A 683 18.83 -64.01 -37.96
CA SER A 683 18.50 -62.63 -38.25
C SER A 683 18.12 -61.86 -37.01
N SER A 684 18.48 -60.63 -36.98
CA SER A 684 18.09 -59.70 -35.91
C SER A 684 17.73 -58.32 -36.47
N HIS A 685 16.86 -57.64 -35.83
CA HIS A 685 16.63 -56.23 -36.14
C HIS A 685 16.76 -55.37 -34.89
N GLU A 686 17.00 -54.09 -35.07
CA GLU A 686 16.94 -53.12 -33.99
C GLU A 686 15.55 -52.58 -33.87
N GLU A 687 14.96 -52.71 -32.66
CA GLU A 687 13.65 -52.17 -32.33
C GLU A 687 13.77 -51.14 -31.21
N CYS A 688 13.11 -50.00 -31.35
CA CYS A 688 13.08 -49.02 -30.30
C CYS A 688 12.25 -49.53 -29.08
N SER A 689 12.92 -49.64 -27.94
CA SER A 689 12.33 -50.15 -26.70
C SER A 689 11.20 -49.31 -26.11
N VAL A 690 10.97 -48.12 -26.65
CA VAL A 690 9.90 -47.20 -26.20
C VAL A 690 8.69 -47.20 -27.12
N CYS A 691 8.90 -47.15 -28.45
CA CYS A 691 7.78 -46.96 -29.39
C CYS A 691 7.65 -48.06 -30.41
N GLY A 692 8.49 -49.07 -30.37
CA GLY A 692 8.45 -50.20 -31.31
C GLY A 692 8.75 -49.80 -32.76
N TYR A 693 9.55 -48.80 -33.01
CA TYR A 693 10.05 -48.48 -34.35
C TYR A 693 11.19 -49.47 -34.68
N GLN A 694 11.06 -50.19 -35.81
CA GLN A 694 11.97 -51.22 -36.21
C GLN A 694 12.85 -50.78 -37.40
N LYS A 695 14.15 -51.02 -37.31
CA LYS A 695 15.04 -50.94 -38.45
C LYS A 695 15.05 -52.23 -39.25
N ALA A 696 15.55 -52.19 -40.50
CA ALA A 696 15.69 -53.36 -41.34
C ALA A 696 16.50 -54.45 -40.65
N ALA A 697 16.07 -55.70 -40.80
CA ALA A 697 16.73 -56.85 -40.22
C ALA A 697 18.14 -57.09 -40.82
N VAL A 698 19.06 -57.50 -39.96
CA VAL A 698 20.47 -57.81 -40.31
C VAL A 698 20.72 -59.30 -40.09
N VAL A 699 21.47 -59.90 -40.98
CA VAL A 699 21.86 -61.32 -40.91
C VAL A 699 22.86 -61.53 -39.76
N ILE A 700 22.63 -62.54 -38.93
CA ILE A 700 23.57 -62.98 -37.89
C ILE A 700 24.37 -64.18 -38.46
N PRO A 701 25.71 -64.08 -38.63
CA PRO A 701 26.52 -65.18 -39.09
C PRO A 701 26.47 -66.39 -38.15
N VAL A 702 26.76 -67.59 -38.66
CA VAL A 702 26.82 -68.87 -37.94
C VAL A 702 27.79 -68.78 -36.75
N THR A 703 27.40 -69.35 -35.58
CA THR A 703 28.09 -69.18 -34.28
C THR A 703 29.27 -70.08 -34.06
N GLY A 704 30.44 -69.51 -33.92
CA GLY A 704 31.62 -70.17 -33.27
C GLY A 704 31.82 -69.56 -31.88
N LYS A 705 32.05 -70.40 -30.88
CA LYS A 705 32.00 -70.29 -29.43
C LYS A 705 32.60 -69.06 -28.72
N GLU A 706 31.91 -68.68 -27.59
CA GLU A 706 32.39 -68.16 -26.28
C GLU A 706 32.75 -66.65 -26.20
N GLU A 707 32.51 -65.89 -25.12
CA GLU A 707 32.34 -66.04 -23.66
C GLU A 707 31.61 -64.85 -22.99
N THR A 708 31.13 -65.08 -21.81
CA THR A 708 30.34 -64.17 -20.92
C THR A 708 31.18 -63.17 -20.17
N THR A 709 30.66 -62.00 -19.90
CA THR A 709 30.79 -61.30 -18.55
C THR A 709 29.61 -60.39 -18.25
N ASN A 710 29.20 -60.54 -17.03
CA ASN A 710 28.10 -59.85 -16.35
C ASN A 710 28.58 -58.55 -15.73
N GLU A 711 27.91 -57.40 -15.89
CA GLU A 711 27.89 -56.37 -14.84
C GLU A 711 26.61 -55.51 -14.94
N GLN A 712 25.96 -55.39 -13.83
CA GLN A 712 24.71 -54.64 -13.61
C GLN A 712 25.06 -53.29 -12.95
N PRO A 713 24.62 -52.13 -13.46
CA PRO A 713 24.76 -50.89 -12.70
C PRO A 713 23.48 -50.61 -11.87
N SER A 714 23.71 -50.42 -10.61
CA SER A 714 22.73 -50.00 -9.62
C SER A 714 22.35 -48.49 -9.81
N ASN A 715 21.08 -48.22 -10.00
CA ASN A 715 20.58 -46.86 -10.16
C ASN A 715 20.09 -46.32 -8.80
N THR A 716 20.95 -45.54 -8.10
CA THR A 716 20.54 -44.82 -6.89
C THR A 716 20.10 -43.39 -7.23
N ASN A 717 18.77 -43.20 -7.32
CA ASN A 717 18.18 -41.89 -7.52
C ASN A 717 18.15 -41.13 -6.19
N THR A 718 19.19 -40.33 -5.90
CA THR A 718 19.36 -39.59 -4.64
C THR A 718 18.58 -38.28 -4.69
N LEU A 719 17.52 -38.13 -3.85
CA LEU A 719 16.74 -36.89 -3.72
C LEU A 719 17.59 -35.79 -3.08
N THR A 720 17.56 -34.59 -3.63
CA THR A 720 18.32 -33.42 -3.14
C THR A 720 17.47 -32.52 -2.23
N VAL A 721 18.12 -31.77 -1.33
CA VAL A 721 17.46 -30.75 -0.47
C VAL A 721 16.97 -29.61 -1.38
N GLY A 722 15.76 -29.11 -1.13
CA GLY A 722 15.09 -28.14 -1.99
C GLY A 722 14.16 -28.76 -3.05
N GLN A 723 14.37 -30.02 -3.43
CA GLN A 723 13.55 -30.71 -4.41
C GLN A 723 12.10 -30.82 -3.97
N VAL A 724 11.17 -30.54 -4.89
CA VAL A 724 9.73 -30.70 -4.64
C VAL A 724 9.28 -32.07 -5.14
N VAL A 725 8.60 -32.79 -4.26
CA VAL A 725 8.08 -34.13 -4.54
C VAL A 725 6.58 -34.18 -4.30
N VAL A 726 5.89 -35.01 -5.08
CA VAL A 726 4.47 -35.30 -4.89
C VAL A 726 4.33 -36.58 -4.09
N ASN A 727 3.60 -36.54 -2.99
CA ASN A 727 3.29 -37.74 -2.24
C ASN A 727 2.18 -38.54 -2.97
N LYS A 728 2.50 -39.73 -3.43
CA LYS A 728 1.57 -40.61 -4.19
C LYS A 728 0.29 -40.95 -3.38
N ALA A 729 0.36 -40.96 -2.04
CA ALA A 729 -0.77 -41.36 -1.20
C ALA A 729 -1.88 -40.29 -1.08
N ASP A 730 -1.54 -38.99 -1.10
CA ASP A 730 -2.49 -37.89 -0.91
C ASP A 730 -2.43 -36.84 -2.05
N GLY A 731 -1.49 -36.99 -2.96
CA GLY A 731 -1.25 -36.07 -4.08
C GLY A 731 -0.75 -34.69 -3.67
N SER A 732 -0.41 -34.46 -2.38
CA SER A 732 0.10 -33.18 -1.91
C SER A 732 1.59 -33.00 -2.25
N PHE A 733 2.00 -31.74 -2.32
CA PHE A 733 3.37 -31.34 -2.65
C PHE A 733 4.19 -31.13 -1.37
N TYR A 734 5.41 -31.63 -1.40
CA TYR A 734 6.37 -31.51 -0.30
C TYR A 734 7.73 -31.07 -0.83
N THR A 735 8.45 -30.28 -0.05
CA THR A 735 9.83 -29.88 -0.34
C THR A 735 10.77 -30.63 0.58
N ILE A 736 11.82 -31.24 0.05
CA ILE A 736 12.86 -31.93 0.84
C ILE A 736 13.64 -30.89 1.65
N LYS A 737 13.65 -31.02 2.97
CA LYS A 737 14.40 -30.11 3.86
C LYS A 737 15.66 -30.73 4.43
N LYS A 738 15.65 -32.04 4.65
CA LYS A 738 16.84 -32.79 5.02
C LYS A 738 16.80 -34.18 4.39
N ASN A 739 17.92 -34.61 3.86
CA ASN A 739 18.08 -35.94 3.27
C ASN A 739 19.52 -36.40 3.47
N ALA A 740 19.92 -36.63 4.72
CA ALA A 740 21.29 -37.06 5.05
C ALA A 740 21.25 -38.16 6.12
N GLY A 741 21.93 -39.28 5.86
CA GLY A 741 22.01 -40.44 6.77
C GLY A 741 20.62 -40.96 7.13
N LYS A 742 20.34 -41.10 8.43
CA LYS A 742 19.03 -41.55 8.95
C LYS A 742 18.00 -40.40 9.16
N VAL A 743 18.31 -39.16 8.75
CA VAL A 743 17.45 -38.00 8.98
C VAL A 743 16.84 -37.55 7.66
N HIS A 744 15.54 -37.75 7.53
CA HIS A 744 14.76 -37.34 6.37
C HIS A 744 13.61 -36.45 6.84
N GLU A 745 13.60 -35.19 6.34
CA GLU A 745 12.59 -34.21 6.69
C GLU A 745 12.03 -33.51 5.44
N VAL A 746 10.72 -33.22 5.46
CA VAL A 746 10.05 -32.49 4.40
C VAL A 746 9.17 -31.39 5.00
N GLU A 747 8.95 -30.36 4.17
CA GLU A 747 7.98 -29.30 4.37
C GLU A 747 6.73 -29.56 3.53
N TYR A 748 5.57 -29.49 4.13
CA TYR A 748 4.31 -29.54 3.41
C TYR A 748 4.14 -28.23 2.60
N LYS A 749 4.22 -28.28 1.27
CA LYS A 749 4.23 -27.12 0.38
C LYS A 749 2.81 -26.69 -0.02
N ALA A 750 2.01 -27.60 -0.51
CA ALA A 750 0.63 -27.33 -0.96
C ALA A 750 -0.21 -28.62 -1.02
N PRO A 751 -1.55 -28.54 -0.90
CA PRO A 751 -2.44 -29.67 -1.16
C PRO A 751 -2.54 -29.95 -2.67
N LYS A 752 -3.02 -31.14 -3.03
CA LYS A 752 -3.28 -31.56 -4.41
C LYS A 752 -4.11 -30.52 -5.19
N ASN A 753 -5.13 -29.97 -4.55
CA ASN A 753 -5.91 -28.87 -5.09
C ASN A 753 -6.50 -28.01 -3.96
N LYS A 754 -6.82 -26.74 -4.24
CA LYS A 754 -7.41 -25.80 -3.29
C LYS A 754 -8.93 -25.91 -3.15
N LYS A 755 -9.57 -26.91 -3.76
CA LYS A 755 -11.02 -27.18 -3.62
C LYS A 755 -11.34 -28.16 -2.50
N GLN A 756 -10.33 -28.77 -1.85
CA GLN A 756 -10.51 -29.72 -0.76
C GLN A 756 -11.18 -29.09 0.46
N THR A 757 -12.15 -29.80 1.03
CA THR A 757 -12.89 -29.38 2.24
C THR A 757 -12.20 -29.84 3.54
N LYS A 758 -11.38 -30.90 3.45
CA LYS A 758 -10.60 -31.45 4.57
C LYS A 758 -9.15 -31.67 4.10
N ILE A 759 -8.19 -31.23 4.88
CA ILE A 759 -6.77 -31.45 4.62
C ILE A 759 -6.13 -32.01 5.88
N ALA A 760 -5.33 -33.07 5.72
CA ALA A 760 -4.51 -33.63 6.77
C ALA A 760 -3.03 -33.54 6.38
N VAL A 761 -2.27 -32.76 7.12
CA VAL A 761 -0.81 -32.78 7.05
C VAL A 761 -0.33 -33.96 7.89
N PRO A 762 0.22 -35.05 7.30
CA PRO A 762 0.57 -36.25 8.01
C PRO A 762 1.80 -36.05 8.92
N ASP A 763 2.06 -37.01 9.79
CA ASP A 763 3.26 -37.01 10.63
C ASP A 763 4.53 -37.28 9.82
N SER A 764 4.41 -38.13 8.81
CA SER A 764 5.48 -38.51 7.86
C SER A 764 4.89 -39.00 6.54
N ILE A 765 5.72 -39.02 5.51
CA ILE A 765 5.41 -39.60 4.20
C ILE A 765 6.51 -40.57 3.77
N LYS A 766 6.19 -41.50 2.87
CA LYS A 766 7.18 -42.38 2.26
C LYS A 766 7.52 -41.87 0.84
N ILE A 767 8.79 -41.75 0.53
CA ILE A 767 9.31 -41.41 -0.77
C ILE A 767 10.46 -42.36 -1.11
N ASN A 768 10.33 -43.10 -2.19
CA ASN A 768 11.36 -44.08 -2.63
C ASN A 768 11.76 -45.06 -1.48
N GLY A 769 10.77 -45.57 -0.75
CA GLY A 769 10.99 -46.49 0.35
C GLY A 769 11.42 -45.83 1.68
N ALA A 770 11.98 -44.64 1.68
CA ALA A 770 12.43 -43.95 2.89
C ALA A 770 11.28 -43.13 3.53
N THR A 771 11.29 -43.04 4.87
CA THR A 771 10.29 -42.30 5.64
C THR A 771 10.77 -40.89 5.97
N TYR A 772 10.11 -39.88 5.45
CA TYR A 772 10.37 -38.46 5.67
C TYR A 772 9.42 -37.89 6.71
N LYS A 773 9.90 -37.29 7.78
CA LYS A 773 9.09 -36.61 8.80
C LYS A 773 8.62 -35.26 8.22
N VAL A 774 7.33 -34.94 8.36
CA VAL A 774 6.80 -33.61 7.98
C VAL A 774 7.02 -32.65 9.14
N THR A 775 8.05 -31.79 9.04
CA THR A 775 8.51 -30.94 10.16
C THR A 775 8.05 -29.49 10.04
N SER A 776 7.62 -29.05 8.85
CA SER A 776 7.12 -27.68 8.62
C SER A 776 5.96 -27.63 7.61
N ILE A 777 5.22 -26.50 7.65
CA ILE A 777 4.20 -26.11 6.67
C ILE A 777 4.67 -24.82 6.04
N ALA A 778 4.74 -24.79 4.72
CA ALA A 778 5.21 -23.64 3.95
C ALA A 778 4.32 -22.40 4.07
N LYS A 779 4.86 -21.22 3.82
CA LYS A 779 4.15 -19.95 3.65
C LYS A 779 2.96 -20.14 2.69
N SER A 780 1.79 -19.64 3.05
CA SER A 780 0.58 -19.65 2.22
C SER A 780 0.05 -21.02 1.78
N ALA A 781 0.45 -22.11 2.41
CA ALA A 781 0.12 -23.49 1.99
C ALA A 781 -1.38 -23.73 1.74
N PHE A 782 -2.28 -23.12 2.50
CA PHE A 782 -3.73 -23.22 2.33
C PHE A 782 -4.39 -21.90 1.91
N LYS A 783 -3.60 -20.84 1.63
CA LYS A 783 -4.11 -19.51 1.28
C LYS A 783 -5.16 -19.60 0.16
N ASN A 784 -6.26 -18.86 0.36
CA ASN A 784 -7.39 -18.78 -0.57
C ASN A 784 -8.14 -20.10 -0.85
N ASN A 785 -7.98 -21.12 -0.01
CA ASN A 785 -8.87 -22.29 -0.08
C ASN A 785 -10.25 -21.95 0.53
N LYS A 786 -11.13 -21.36 -0.30
CA LYS A 786 -12.46 -20.91 0.11
C LYS A 786 -13.40 -22.05 0.53
N LYS A 787 -13.10 -23.31 0.17
CA LYS A 787 -13.92 -24.51 0.50
C LYS A 787 -13.43 -25.25 1.74
N LEU A 788 -12.24 -24.96 2.25
CA LEU A 788 -11.61 -25.67 3.37
C LEU A 788 -12.41 -25.49 4.67
N LYS A 789 -12.87 -26.61 5.23
CA LYS A 789 -13.63 -26.65 6.49
C LYS A 789 -12.79 -27.16 7.67
N THR A 790 -11.89 -28.10 7.41
CA THR A 790 -11.11 -28.76 8.47
C THR A 790 -9.65 -28.95 8.05
N VAL A 791 -8.73 -28.61 8.94
CA VAL A 791 -7.29 -28.90 8.80
C VAL A 791 -6.80 -29.68 10.01
N THR A 792 -6.06 -30.76 9.76
CA THR A 792 -5.34 -31.51 10.81
C THR A 792 -3.83 -31.38 10.56
N ILE A 793 -3.08 -30.98 11.57
CA ILE A 793 -1.63 -30.81 11.53
C ILE A 793 -0.95 -31.88 12.37
N GLY A 794 -0.06 -32.61 11.74
CA GLY A 794 0.64 -33.77 12.30
C GLY A 794 1.55 -33.44 13.49
N LYS A 795 1.92 -34.48 14.25
CA LYS A 795 2.68 -34.36 15.53
C LYS A 795 4.14 -33.91 15.34
N ASN A 796 4.71 -34.09 14.17
CA ASN A 796 6.11 -33.74 13.91
C ASN A 796 6.29 -32.29 13.45
N VAL A 797 5.22 -31.56 13.08
CA VAL A 797 5.30 -30.17 12.63
C VAL A 797 5.77 -29.27 13.78
N SER A 798 6.89 -28.62 13.60
CA SER A 798 7.51 -27.68 14.55
C SER A 798 7.45 -26.21 14.08
N LYS A 799 7.20 -25.97 12.78
CA LYS A 799 7.12 -24.63 12.17
C LYS A 799 5.89 -24.54 11.26
N ILE A 800 5.17 -23.41 11.33
CA ILE A 800 4.06 -23.10 10.45
C ILE A 800 4.32 -21.71 9.85
N GLY A 801 4.33 -21.63 8.53
CA GLY A 801 4.65 -20.42 7.78
C GLY A 801 3.60 -19.32 7.89
N GLU A 802 3.84 -18.25 7.21
CA GLU A 802 3.00 -17.07 7.18
C GLU A 802 1.74 -17.28 6.35
N ASN A 803 0.68 -16.52 6.64
CA ASN A 803 -0.56 -16.46 5.87
C ASN A 803 -1.16 -17.81 5.49
N VAL A 804 -0.82 -18.89 6.23
CA VAL A 804 -1.22 -20.27 5.90
C VAL A 804 -2.73 -20.42 5.77
N PHE A 805 -3.52 -19.74 6.59
CA PHE A 805 -4.98 -19.81 6.60
C PHE A 805 -5.66 -18.58 5.98
N SER A 806 -4.91 -17.64 5.42
CA SER A 806 -5.45 -16.41 4.82
C SER A 806 -6.45 -16.76 3.70
N GLY A 807 -7.63 -16.14 3.71
CA GLY A 807 -8.67 -16.40 2.72
C GLY A 807 -9.45 -17.73 2.87
N CYS A 808 -9.22 -18.51 3.93
CA CYS A 808 -9.98 -19.74 4.22
C CYS A 808 -11.30 -19.44 4.94
N LYS A 809 -12.21 -18.67 4.31
CA LYS A 809 -13.43 -18.14 4.94
C LYS A 809 -14.38 -19.19 5.53
N LYS A 810 -14.37 -20.46 5.05
CA LYS A 810 -15.22 -21.55 5.54
C LYS A 810 -14.57 -22.46 6.57
N LEU A 811 -13.37 -22.10 7.08
CA LEU A 811 -12.62 -22.93 8.02
C LEU A 811 -13.30 -22.97 9.40
N LYS A 812 -13.75 -24.18 9.81
CA LYS A 812 -14.46 -24.42 11.06
C LYS A 812 -13.58 -25.05 12.15
N THR A 813 -12.61 -25.89 11.75
CA THR A 813 -11.80 -26.62 12.73
C THR A 813 -10.35 -26.72 12.27
N ILE A 814 -9.42 -26.38 13.17
CA ILE A 814 -7.99 -26.66 13.04
C ILE A 814 -7.59 -27.58 14.18
N THR A 815 -7.13 -28.78 13.88
CA THR A 815 -6.61 -29.72 14.87
C THR A 815 -5.08 -29.78 14.80
N ILE A 816 -4.41 -29.32 15.83
CA ILE A 816 -2.93 -29.29 15.90
C ILE A 816 -2.49 -30.43 16.83
N LYS A 817 -1.98 -31.54 16.27
CA LYS A 817 -1.46 -32.66 17.02
C LYS A 817 -0.07 -32.43 17.60
N SER A 818 0.67 -31.47 17.01
CA SER A 818 2.03 -31.14 17.45
C SER A 818 2.06 -30.51 18.84
N THR A 819 3.10 -30.88 19.60
CA THR A 819 3.49 -30.26 20.89
C THR A 819 4.77 -29.40 20.75
N LYS A 820 5.31 -29.28 19.55
CA LYS A 820 6.63 -28.72 19.24
C LYS A 820 6.64 -27.23 18.83
N LEU A 821 5.47 -26.60 18.66
CA LEU A 821 5.37 -25.19 18.23
C LEU A 821 5.90 -24.25 19.34
N LYS A 822 6.70 -23.27 18.91
CA LYS A 822 7.32 -22.23 19.75
C LYS A 822 7.05 -20.85 19.14
N ALA A 823 7.26 -19.77 19.89
CA ALA A 823 7.05 -18.41 19.41
C ALA A 823 7.88 -18.09 18.16
N LYS A 824 9.14 -18.46 18.13
CA LYS A 824 10.04 -18.25 16.99
C LYS A 824 9.72 -19.08 15.74
N THR A 825 8.83 -20.07 15.84
CA THR A 825 8.44 -20.93 14.69
C THR A 825 7.02 -20.68 14.18
N LEU A 826 6.41 -19.58 14.63
CA LEU A 826 5.10 -19.11 14.21
C LEU A 826 5.18 -17.60 13.89
N SER A 827 4.88 -17.21 12.68
CA SER A 827 4.75 -15.78 12.30
C SER A 827 3.52 -15.13 12.95
N LYS A 828 3.55 -13.82 13.14
CA LYS A 828 2.37 -13.04 13.58
C LYS A 828 1.20 -13.16 12.60
N SER A 829 1.45 -13.45 11.33
CA SER A 829 0.44 -13.64 10.28
C SER A 829 -0.02 -15.07 10.06
N THR A 830 0.53 -16.06 10.80
CA THR A 830 0.15 -17.48 10.65
C THR A 830 -1.36 -17.70 10.75
N PHE A 831 -2.03 -16.99 11.65
CA PHE A 831 -3.47 -17.12 11.91
C PHE A 831 -4.32 -16.04 11.23
N LYS A 832 -3.76 -15.24 10.31
CA LYS A 832 -4.51 -14.25 9.54
C LYS A 832 -5.64 -14.93 8.75
N GLY A 833 -6.85 -14.38 8.83
CA GLY A 833 -8.03 -14.92 8.14
C GLY A 833 -8.83 -15.97 8.92
N ILE A 834 -8.44 -16.32 10.16
CA ILE A 834 -9.21 -17.18 11.05
C ILE A 834 -10.28 -16.35 11.77
N THR A 835 -11.54 -16.76 11.66
CA THR A 835 -12.69 -16.06 12.23
C THR A 835 -13.13 -16.64 13.59
N LYS A 836 -14.01 -15.94 14.31
CA LYS A 836 -14.64 -16.42 15.55
C LYS A 836 -15.39 -17.75 15.39
N ALA A 837 -15.79 -18.11 14.17
CA ALA A 837 -16.46 -19.37 13.86
C ALA A 837 -15.50 -20.58 13.84
N THR A 838 -14.18 -20.36 13.84
CA THR A 838 -13.18 -21.41 13.82
C THR A 838 -12.86 -21.87 15.24
N THR A 839 -12.78 -23.18 15.43
CA THR A 839 -12.27 -23.79 16.67
C THR A 839 -10.87 -24.37 16.44
N VAL A 840 -9.91 -24.01 17.27
CA VAL A 840 -8.55 -24.60 17.27
C VAL A 840 -8.48 -25.64 18.37
N LYS A 841 -8.25 -26.92 17.99
CA LYS A 841 -8.10 -28.04 18.90
C LYS A 841 -6.62 -28.37 19.09
N VAL A 842 -6.17 -28.53 20.32
CA VAL A 842 -4.76 -28.78 20.69
C VAL A 842 -4.63 -29.89 21.73
N PRO A 843 -3.46 -30.53 21.88
CA PRO A 843 -3.25 -31.53 22.94
C PRO A 843 -3.51 -30.96 24.34
N LYS A 844 -4.25 -31.69 25.18
CA LYS A 844 -4.62 -31.29 26.55
C LYS A 844 -3.43 -30.73 27.35
N LYS A 845 -2.25 -31.38 27.29
CA LYS A 845 -1.00 -30.95 27.95
C LYS A 845 -0.39 -29.63 27.39
N LYS A 846 -0.83 -29.14 26.29
CA LYS A 846 -0.37 -27.85 25.66
C LYS A 846 -1.43 -26.78 25.66
N LEU A 847 -2.63 -26.99 26.13
CA LEU A 847 -3.76 -26.08 26.02
C LEU A 847 -3.45 -24.67 26.56
N SER A 848 -2.98 -24.56 27.79
CA SER A 848 -2.66 -23.25 28.41
C SER A 848 -1.52 -22.55 27.67
N ALA A 849 -0.43 -23.28 27.40
CA ALA A 849 0.72 -22.74 26.68
C ALA A 849 0.36 -22.28 25.26
N TYR A 850 -0.45 -23.06 24.53
CA TYR A 850 -0.84 -22.73 23.16
C TYR A 850 -1.91 -21.63 23.08
N LYS A 851 -2.77 -21.48 24.09
CA LYS A 851 -3.65 -20.28 24.18
C LYS A 851 -2.83 -18.99 24.25
N LYS A 852 -1.80 -18.95 25.12
CA LYS A 852 -0.89 -17.80 25.26
C LYS A 852 -0.07 -17.60 23.97
N LEU A 853 0.51 -18.67 23.42
CA LEU A 853 1.33 -18.64 22.22
C LEU A 853 0.54 -18.14 21.00
N PHE A 854 -0.64 -18.67 20.73
CA PHE A 854 -1.41 -18.29 19.54
C PHE A 854 -1.97 -16.87 19.64
N LYS A 855 -2.35 -16.42 20.85
CA LYS A 855 -2.72 -15.02 21.09
C LYS A 855 -1.56 -14.07 20.78
N SER A 856 -0.33 -14.38 21.22
CA SER A 856 0.87 -13.58 20.91
C SER A 856 1.27 -13.63 19.44
N ARG A 857 0.71 -14.56 18.65
CA ARG A 857 0.94 -14.74 17.21
C ARG A 857 -0.30 -14.39 16.36
N GLY A 858 -1.14 -13.47 16.84
CA GLY A 858 -2.22 -12.87 16.07
C GLY A 858 -3.54 -13.65 16.00
N LEU A 859 -3.69 -14.72 16.83
CA LEU A 859 -5.00 -15.37 16.92
C LEU A 859 -5.94 -14.51 17.78
N SER A 860 -7.07 -14.10 17.22
CA SER A 860 -8.08 -13.31 17.93
C SER A 860 -8.56 -14.02 19.21
N SER A 861 -8.73 -13.26 20.28
CA SER A 861 -9.28 -13.76 21.56
C SER A 861 -10.69 -14.34 21.43
N LYS A 862 -11.43 -13.96 20.38
CA LYS A 862 -12.77 -14.46 20.06
C LYS A 862 -12.76 -15.88 19.46
N VAL A 863 -11.58 -16.41 19.06
CA VAL A 863 -11.44 -17.78 18.53
C VAL A 863 -11.32 -18.78 19.66
N LYS A 864 -12.17 -19.83 19.66
CA LYS A 864 -12.17 -20.87 20.67
C LYS A 864 -10.93 -21.80 20.50
N VAL A 865 -10.05 -21.83 21.50
CA VAL A 865 -8.96 -22.81 21.61
C VAL A 865 -9.29 -23.80 22.71
N LYS A 866 -9.43 -25.08 22.37
CA LYS A 866 -9.79 -26.15 23.34
C LYS A 866 -8.96 -27.41 23.18
N ALA A 867 -8.92 -28.22 24.18
CA ALA A 867 -8.29 -29.53 24.10
C ALA A 867 -9.11 -30.50 23.22
N TYR A 868 -8.42 -31.48 22.65
CA TYR A 868 -9.04 -32.67 22.07
C TYR A 868 -8.59 -33.89 22.81
#